data_f01bab55acb98cd303765882def9f3ca
#
_entry.id   f01bab55acb98cd303765882def9f3ca
#
_cell.length_a   1.000
_cell.length_b   1.000
_cell.length_c   1.000
_cell.angle_alpha   90.00
_cell.angle_beta   90.00
_cell.angle_gamma   90.00
#
_symmetry.space_group_name_H-M   'P 1'
#
loop_
_entity.id
_entity.type
_entity.pdbx_description
1 polymer ?
#
loop_
_entity_poly.entity_id
_entity_poly.type
_entity_poly.pdbx_seq_one_letter_code
_entity_poly.pdbx_strand_id
1 'polypeptide(L)'
;MNGYNFTDRVRKVLQMAREEAARLHHEYVGTEHILLGLIREGEGVAAAVLTNLNVDLEEIQQKIEETVKKGKAAAAAGPDLPYTSRAKKVLELAMSEARELNHSYVGTEHLLLGLLREEKGIAAQVLTDAGVNLEQARAETLRLLGSEMPSGPAPSGSGAQAPSPKSEKKSKTPALDHFCRDLTQLAAEGQLDPTIGRQKEIERVMEILSRRKKNNPVLIGEPGVGKTAIVEGLAQLIASGQCPDALKDHRVLSLDMAAVIAGTKYRGQFEERLKAIINEIAQNRNIILFIDELHTLVGAGAAEGAVDASNMLKPALARGELQCVGASTLNEYRKYIEKDGALERRFQTVIVDPPTVDETIEILKGLRKRYEEHHRVIIPDETLDAAAKLSERYITDRFLPDKAIDVIDEAGARARLATQVPPPEVAALKGKLEHINGDKENAVRDQNFEKAAALRDQERELQAEIRRKQEAWEKERQTHRPTINEEGVAFIVSRWTGIPVTRLQEAETARLLRMEDEMHETVVGQDEAIAVISRAIRRSRAGLKDPKRPIGSFIFSGPTGVGKTELARGLARFLFADTNALIRVDMSEYMEKFSVSRLIGAPPGYVGYEDSGTLTKSVRRKPYSVVLLDEIEKAHPDVFNILLQVLDEGHLTDNYGRVIDFKNTVVIMTSNVGARDMVKGKALGFSQPDMRATFEKMAEKVKEEINKTFNPEFLNRLDDVIVFHPLTREHIAQIVTILLKEVQRRLGEEELTLRLTPAASDFLVERGYDEHFGARPLKRAIQKYVEDPLSEKILVGEFARGEEIEVDAAPDKEKLAFRALSGSKA
;
A
#
# COMPACT_ATOMS: atom_id res chain seq x y z
N MET A 1 16.60 10.14 45.28
CA MET A 1 15.66 10.82 44.34
C MET A 1 14.86 9.74 43.59
N ASN A 2 13.96 9.08 44.28
CA ASN A 2 13.20 7.94 43.74
C ASN A 2 11.72 8.30 43.73
N GLY A 3 11.10 8.39 42.57
CA GLY A 3 9.65 8.36 42.43
C GLY A 3 8.97 9.19 41.32
N TYR A 4 9.67 10.10 40.65
CA TYR A 4 9.08 10.84 39.53
C TYR A 4 9.93 10.71 38.26
N ASN A 5 9.29 10.27 37.14
CA ASN A 5 9.95 10.20 35.86
C ASN A 5 9.87 11.54 35.13
N PHE A 6 11.01 12.18 34.89
CA PHE A 6 11.11 13.28 33.96
C PHE A 6 10.81 12.79 32.53
N THR A 7 9.99 13.52 31.79
CA THR A 7 9.73 13.22 30.39
C THR A 7 11.03 13.35 29.56
N ASP A 8 11.05 12.70 28.42
CA ASP A 8 12.23 12.78 27.53
C ASP A 8 12.48 14.23 27.06
N ARG A 9 11.41 15.02 26.90
CA ARG A 9 11.52 16.44 26.61
C ARG A 9 12.19 17.23 27.73
N VAL A 10 11.85 16.97 28.98
CA VAL A 10 12.52 17.62 30.13
C VAL A 10 14.00 17.22 30.20
N ARG A 11 14.32 15.96 29.92
CA ARG A 11 15.74 15.55 29.82
C ARG A 11 16.49 16.30 28.73
N LYS A 12 15.85 16.50 27.57
CA LYS A 12 16.38 17.31 26.46
C LYS A 12 16.57 18.77 26.84
N VAL A 13 15.60 19.36 27.53
CA VAL A 13 15.71 20.75 28.07
C VAL A 13 16.90 20.87 29.03
N LEU A 14 17.07 19.92 29.96
CA LEU A 14 18.19 19.94 30.91
C LEU A 14 19.55 19.74 30.21
N GLN A 15 19.60 18.98 29.14
CA GLN A 15 20.79 18.86 28.30
C GLN A 15 21.09 20.18 27.60
N MET A 16 20.08 20.79 26.96
CA MET A 16 20.22 22.10 26.32
C MET A 16 20.60 23.20 27.32
N ALA A 17 20.07 23.14 28.56
CA ALA A 17 20.49 24.08 29.62
C ALA A 17 21.99 23.97 29.96
N ARG A 18 22.57 22.75 29.93
CA ARG A 18 24.03 22.58 30.09
C ARG A 18 24.81 23.14 28.91
N GLU A 19 24.32 22.94 27.69
CA GLU A 19 24.92 23.51 26.47
C GLU A 19 24.92 25.03 26.51
N GLU A 20 23.79 25.65 26.95
CA GLU A 20 23.69 27.11 27.10
C GLU A 20 24.61 27.64 28.20
N ALA A 21 24.74 26.93 29.33
CA ALA A 21 25.69 27.30 30.36
C ALA A 21 27.15 27.26 29.87
N ALA A 22 27.49 26.24 29.09
CA ALA A 22 28.82 26.15 28.45
C ALA A 22 29.02 27.26 27.39
N ARG A 23 28.00 27.59 26.59
CA ARG A 23 28.03 28.70 25.60
C ARG A 23 28.28 30.05 26.25
N LEU A 24 27.70 30.25 27.44
CA LEU A 24 27.88 31.48 28.22
C LEU A 24 29.16 31.50 29.09
N HIS A 25 29.96 30.40 29.01
CA HIS A 25 31.18 30.21 29.79
C HIS A 25 30.97 30.21 31.32
N HIS A 26 29.86 29.56 31.77
CA HIS A 26 29.57 29.41 33.19
C HIS A 26 30.01 28.03 33.70
N GLU A 27 30.41 27.94 34.95
CA GLU A 27 30.85 26.69 35.59
C GLU A 27 29.70 25.88 36.21
N TYR A 28 28.45 26.36 36.12
CA TYR A 28 27.27 25.74 36.70
C TYR A 28 26.00 26.10 35.93
N VAL A 29 25.01 25.21 36.00
CA VAL A 29 23.68 25.41 35.41
C VAL A 29 22.77 26.14 36.41
N GLY A 30 22.40 27.38 36.11
CA GLY A 30 21.45 28.21 36.87
C GLY A 30 20.04 28.14 36.32
N THR A 31 19.11 28.88 36.97
CA THR A 31 17.70 28.95 36.55
C THR A 31 17.53 29.55 35.15
N GLU A 32 18.36 30.53 34.83
CA GLU A 32 18.45 31.19 33.53
C GLU A 32 18.77 30.22 32.40
N HIS A 33 19.67 29.26 32.63
CA HIS A 33 20.05 28.25 31.63
C HIS A 33 18.93 27.24 31.41
N ILE A 34 18.18 26.92 32.48
CA ILE A 34 16.98 26.02 32.36
C ILE A 34 15.92 26.71 31.52
N LEU A 35 15.69 28.02 31.70
CA LEU A 35 14.76 28.80 30.91
C LEU A 35 15.21 28.89 29.44
N LEU A 36 16.50 29.14 29.17
CA LEU A 36 17.05 29.13 27.81
C LEU A 36 16.89 27.74 27.14
N GLY A 37 17.16 26.66 27.88
CA GLY A 37 16.95 25.31 27.38
C GLY A 37 15.48 25.00 27.05
N LEU A 38 14.56 25.56 27.83
CA LEU A 38 13.13 25.40 27.61
C LEU A 38 12.64 26.16 26.37
N ILE A 39 13.13 27.39 26.17
CA ILE A 39 12.86 28.22 24.98
C ILE A 39 13.43 27.56 23.73
N ARG A 40 14.65 27.03 23.81
CA ARG A 40 15.33 26.38 22.68
C ARG A 40 14.69 25.04 22.28
N GLU A 41 14.09 24.32 23.21
CA GLU A 41 13.31 23.09 22.90
C GLU A 41 12.06 23.39 22.07
N GLY A 42 11.34 24.48 22.41
CA GLY A 42 10.34 25.13 21.56
C GLY A 42 9.04 24.37 21.28
N GLU A 43 9.00 23.06 21.49
CA GLU A 43 7.85 22.20 21.14
C GLU A 43 7.05 21.68 22.35
N GLY A 44 7.45 22.03 23.56
CA GLY A 44 6.81 21.57 24.79
C GLY A 44 5.58 22.38 25.19
N VAL A 45 4.77 21.82 26.10
CA VAL A 45 3.60 22.53 26.67
C VAL A 45 4.00 23.88 27.27
N ALA A 46 5.17 23.99 27.87
CA ALA A 46 5.69 25.25 28.39
C ALA A 46 5.83 26.34 27.33
N ALA A 47 6.35 26.00 26.15
CA ALA A 47 6.46 26.94 25.04
C ALA A 47 5.07 27.38 24.54
N ALA A 48 4.11 26.44 24.46
CA ALA A 48 2.73 26.76 24.11
C ALA A 48 2.06 27.68 25.14
N VAL A 49 2.29 27.46 26.44
CA VAL A 49 1.79 28.34 27.52
C VAL A 49 2.34 29.76 27.35
N LEU A 50 3.64 29.91 27.15
CA LEU A 50 4.27 31.23 26.96
C LEU A 50 3.74 31.93 25.70
N THR A 51 3.59 31.21 24.59
CA THR A 51 3.03 31.77 23.35
C THR A 51 1.57 32.20 23.51
N ASN A 52 0.74 31.42 24.20
CA ASN A 52 -0.66 31.77 24.47
C ASN A 52 -0.81 32.96 25.43
N LEU A 53 0.17 33.20 26.28
CA LEU A 53 0.25 34.39 27.11
C LEU A 53 0.82 35.60 26.36
N ASN A 54 0.95 35.54 25.03
CA ASN A 54 1.49 36.59 24.14
C ASN A 54 2.91 37.02 24.51
N VAL A 55 3.76 36.11 24.96
CA VAL A 55 5.13 36.36 25.29
C VAL A 55 6.04 35.98 24.12
N ASP A 56 6.90 36.93 23.70
CA ASP A 56 7.87 36.68 22.67
C ASP A 56 9.10 35.95 23.26
N LEU A 57 9.31 34.72 22.78
CA LEU A 57 10.40 33.86 23.26
C LEU A 57 11.77 34.42 22.89
N GLU A 58 11.90 35.16 21.78
CA GLU A 58 13.16 35.79 21.37
C GLU A 58 13.48 37.00 22.28
N GLU A 59 12.47 37.74 22.70
CA GLU A 59 12.64 38.85 23.65
C GLU A 59 13.10 38.36 25.01
N ILE A 60 12.54 37.24 25.51
CA ILE A 60 13.01 36.61 26.76
C ILE A 60 14.47 36.18 26.63
N GLN A 61 14.84 35.56 25.53
CA GLN A 61 16.23 35.13 25.30
C GLN A 61 17.19 36.30 25.35
N GLN A 62 16.87 37.41 24.69
CA GLN A 62 17.69 38.63 24.68
C GLN A 62 17.79 39.21 26.09
N LYS A 63 16.71 39.33 26.83
CA LYS A 63 16.71 39.84 28.22
C LYS A 63 17.55 38.98 29.16
N ILE A 64 17.56 37.65 28.98
CA ILE A 64 18.43 36.75 29.75
C ILE A 64 19.89 37.03 29.39
N GLU A 65 20.24 37.15 28.09
CA GLU A 65 21.60 37.40 27.64
C GLU A 65 22.13 38.78 28.07
N GLU A 66 21.28 39.81 28.22
CA GLU A 66 21.63 41.11 28.76
C GLU A 66 21.83 41.11 30.28
N THR A 67 20.97 40.29 30.98
CA THR A 67 21.01 40.28 32.46
C THR A 67 22.17 39.42 32.96
N VAL A 68 22.57 38.42 32.21
CA VAL A 68 23.60 37.42 32.59
C VAL A 68 24.95 37.82 31.97
N LYS A 69 25.92 38.22 32.80
CA LYS A 69 27.28 38.54 32.35
C LYS A 69 28.00 37.26 31.92
N LYS A 70 28.56 37.28 30.70
CA LYS A 70 29.42 36.20 30.23
C LYS A 70 30.56 35.90 31.19
N GLY A 71 30.78 34.65 31.53
CA GLY A 71 31.85 34.23 32.40
C GLY A 71 33.23 34.53 31.80
N LYS A 72 34.24 34.65 32.61
CA LYS A 72 35.65 34.78 32.16
C LYS A 72 36.10 33.45 31.59
N ALA A 73 36.58 33.47 30.37
CA ALA A 73 37.12 32.26 29.72
C ALA A 73 38.31 31.69 30.52
N ALA A 74 38.07 30.65 31.29
CA ALA A 74 39.12 29.80 31.82
C ALA A 74 38.54 28.42 32.16
N ALA A 75 39.19 27.42 31.58
CA ALA A 75 39.02 25.98 31.80
C ALA A 75 37.92 25.29 30.98
N ALA A 76 38.38 24.27 30.27
CA ALA A 76 37.54 23.27 29.61
C ALA A 76 36.60 22.61 30.64
N ALA A 77 35.40 23.12 30.76
CA ALA A 77 34.32 22.47 31.54
C ALA A 77 33.90 21.23 30.77
N GLY A 78 34.06 20.06 31.38
CA GLY A 78 33.61 18.79 30.84
C GLY A 78 32.09 18.76 30.69
N PRO A 79 31.50 17.71 30.07
CA PRO A 79 30.10 17.63 29.72
C PRO A 79 29.14 17.60 30.94
N ASP A 80 29.57 17.52 32.16
CA ASP A 80 28.81 17.45 33.40
C ASP A 80 28.95 18.68 34.29
N LEU A 81 28.27 19.77 33.91
CA LEU A 81 28.19 20.98 34.75
C LEU A 81 27.21 20.77 35.92
N PRO A 82 27.60 21.12 37.19
CA PRO A 82 26.75 21.03 38.33
C PRO A 82 25.62 22.06 38.34
N TYR A 83 24.48 21.70 38.89
CA TYR A 83 23.35 22.63 39.08
C TYR A 83 23.56 23.52 40.32
N THR A 84 23.21 24.80 40.20
CA THR A 84 23.14 25.68 41.34
C THR A 84 22.08 25.20 42.38
N SER A 85 22.18 25.66 43.60
CA SER A 85 21.20 25.37 44.66
C SER A 85 19.79 25.83 44.28
N ARG A 86 19.65 26.93 43.55
CA ARG A 86 18.36 27.41 43.02
C ARG A 86 17.85 26.57 41.89
N ALA A 87 18.69 26.15 40.96
CA ALA A 87 18.27 25.26 39.88
C ALA A 87 17.81 23.89 40.41
N LYS A 88 18.46 23.37 41.45
CA LYS A 88 17.97 22.15 42.14
C LYS A 88 16.61 22.35 42.80
N LYS A 89 16.40 23.51 43.43
CA LYS A 89 15.13 23.88 44.04
C LYS A 89 14.01 24.02 42.99
N VAL A 90 14.28 24.54 41.79
CA VAL A 90 13.36 24.59 40.67
C VAL A 90 12.91 23.17 40.30
N LEU A 91 13.81 22.19 40.22
CA LEU A 91 13.45 20.81 39.94
C LEU A 91 12.60 20.17 41.04
N GLU A 92 12.84 20.51 42.29
CA GLU A 92 12.01 20.09 43.41
C GLU A 92 10.61 20.74 43.38
N LEU A 93 10.55 22.02 43.06
CA LEU A 93 9.28 22.74 42.86
C LEU A 93 8.50 22.20 41.67
N ALA A 94 9.15 21.87 40.57
CA ALA A 94 8.52 21.24 39.41
C ALA A 94 7.89 19.87 39.77
N MET A 95 8.55 19.08 40.62
CA MET A 95 8.00 17.85 41.15
C MET A 95 6.81 18.09 42.08
N SER A 96 6.82 19.20 42.86
CA SER A 96 5.71 19.61 43.72
C SER A 96 4.50 20.03 42.89
N GLU A 97 4.72 20.83 41.83
CA GLU A 97 3.66 21.23 40.89
C GLU A 97 3.05 20.03 40.19
N ALA A 98 3.85 19.06 39.76
CA ALA A 98 3.33 17.84 39.18
C ALA A 98 2.44 17.04 40.14
N ARG A 99 2.75 17.05 41.48
CA ARG A 99 1.91 16.42 42.50
C ARG A 99 0.62 17.22 42.75
N GLU A 100 0.71 18.54 42.81
CA GLU A 100 -0.43 19.43 43.01
C GLU A 100 -1.43 19.31 41.87
N LEU A 101 -0.94 19.07 40.66
CA LEU A 101 -1.73 18.82 39.44
C LEU A 101 -2.12 17.33 39.24
N ASN A 102 -1.80 16.45 40.17
CA ASN A 102 -2.04 15.00 40.11
C ASN A 102 -1.41 14.30 38.89
N HIS A 103 -0.28 14.79 38.42
CA HIS A 103 0.45 14.16 37.33
C HIS A 103 1.50 13.19 37.86
N SER A 104 1.65 12.03 37.21
CA SER A 104 2.64 11.02 37.55
C SER A 104 4.02 11.25 36.91
N TYR A 105 4.17 12.31 36.12
CA TYR A 105 5.38 12.68 35.41
C TYR A 105 5.68 14.18 35.59
N VAL A 106 6.94 14.55 35.37
CA VAL A 106 7.36 15.95 35.31
C VAL A 106 7.61 16.32 33.86
N GLY A 107 6.69 17.13 33.29
CA GLY A 107 6.76 17.68 31.92
C GLY A 107 7.37 19.08 31.90
N THR A 108 7.52 19.67 30.71
CA THR A 108 8.04 21.01 30.49
C THR A 108 7.19 22.09 31.19
N GLU A 109 5.88 21.89 31.24
CA GLU A 109 4.92 22.73 31.95
C GLU A 109 5.23 22.83 33.45
N HIS A 110 5.51 21.70 34.10
CA HIS A 110 5.88 21.68 35.51
C HIS A 110 7.20 22.36 35.77
N LEU A 111 8.12 22.26 34.79
CA LEU A 111 9.41 22.94 34.86
C LEU A 111 9.24 24.46 34.76
N LEU A 112 8.35 24.95 33.90
CA LEU A 112 7.99 26.36 33.78
C LEU A 112 7.35 26.88 35.09
N LEU A 113 6.38 26.15 35.65
CA LEU A 113 5.75 26.51 36.94
C LEU A 113 6.74 26.50 38.09
N GLY A 114 7.69 25.56 38.10
CA GLY A 114 8.80 25.50 39.07
C GLY A 114 9.75 26.68 38.94
N LEU A 115 10.03 27.14 37.72
CA LEU A 115 10.84 28.37 37.46
C LEU A 115 10.14 29.60 38.01
N LEU A 116 8.83 29.75 37.76
CA LEU A 116 8.05 30.90 38.25
C LEU A 116 7.89 30.89 39.80
N ARG A 117 7.80 29.74 40.44
CA ARG A 117 7.67 29.57 41.88
C ARG A 117 8.97 29.88 42.66
N GLU A 118 10.13 29.80 42.00
CA GLU A 118 11.40 30.25 42.58
C GLU A 118 11.63 31.73 42.32
N GLU A 119 10.88 32.57 43.04
CA GLU A 119 10.79 34.04 42.85
C GLU A 119 12.16 34.78 42.86
N LYS A 120 13.19 34.20 43.51
CA LYS A 120 14.54 34.77 43.62
C LYS A 120 15.46 34.34 42.47
N GLY A 121 14.97 33.52 41.51
CA GLY A 121 15.71 33.08 40.32
C GLY A 121 15.72 34.15 39.22
N ILE A 122 16.80 34.23 38.44
CA ILE A 122 16.88 35.15 37.27
C ILE A 122 15.76 34.82 36.28
N ALA A 123 15.47 33.54 36.07
CA ALA A 123 14.39 33.11 35.22
C ALA A 123 13.03 33.64 35.65
N ALA A 124 12.70 33.58 36.97
CA ALA A 124 11.44 34.08 37.48
C ALA A 124 11.34 35.61 37.30
N GLN A 125 12.42 36.33 37.51
CA GLN A 125 12.44 37.80 37.32
C GLN A 125 12.19 38.16 35.85
N VAL A 126 12.88 37.53 34.93
CA VAL A 126 12.71 37.81 33.48
C VAL A 126 11.30 37.45 33.01
N LEU A 127 10.73 36.31 33.47
CA LEU A 127 9.35 35.92 33.15
C LEU A 127 8.32 36.88 33.74
N THR A 128 8.53 37.34 34.98
CA THR A 128 7.65 38.33 35.62
C THR A 128 7.72 39.71 34.94
N ASP A 129 8.93 40.14 34.53
CA ASP A 129 9.13 41.36 33.75
C ASP A 129 8.51 41.29 32.36
N ALA A 130 8.37 40.08 31.81
CA ALA A 130 7.63 39.79 30.57
C ALA A 130 6.12 39.67 30.79
N GLY A 131 5.62 39.90 32.00
CA GLY A 131 4.18 39.86 32.32
C GLY A 131 3.60 38.51 32.67
N VAL A 132 4.45 37.46 32.79
CA VAL A 132 4.00 36.13 33.15
C VAL A 132 3.99 35.93 34.64
N ASN A 133 2.82 35.68 35.24
CA ASN A 133 2.72 35.32 36.65
C ASN A 133 2.37 33.80 36.81
N LEU A 134 2.66 33.28 38.00
CA LEU A 134 2.47 31.83 38.30
C LEU A 134 1.02 31.39 38.12
N GLU A 135 0.03 32.22 38.54
CA GLU A 135 -1.39 31.84 38.48
C GLU A 135 -1.91 31.80 37.04
N GLN A 136 -1.49 32.76 36.19
CA GLN A 136 -1.84 32.77 34.78
C GLN A 136 -1.19 31.60 34.03
N ALA A 137 0.08 31.33 34.31
CA ALA A 137 0.79 30.19 33.71
C ALA A 137 0.17 28.84 34.15
N ARG A 138 -0.27 28.73 35.41
CA ARG A 138 -0.95 27.54 35.95
C ARG A 138 -2.34 27.36 35.31
N ALA A 139 -3.12 28.43 35.19
CA ALA A 139 -4.43 28.40 34.55
C ALA A 139 -4.33 27.99 33.06
N GLU A 140 -3.35 28.55 32.32
CA GLU A 140 -3.16 28.22 30.92
C GLU A 140 -2.60 26.81 30.77
N THR A 141 -1.73 26.34 31.66
CA THR A 141 -1.28 24.95 31.71
C THR A 141 -2.44 23.98 31.89
N LEU A 142 -3.34 24.24 32.86
CA LEU A 142 -4.53 23.43 33.09
C LEU A 142 -5.46 23.43 31.86
N ARG A 143 -5.63 24.59 31.24
CA ARG A 143 -6.41 24.70 30.00
C ARG A 143 -5.86 23.85 28.85
N LEU A 144 -4.56 23.89 28.64
CA LEU A 144 -3.91 23.09 27.61
C LEU A 144 -3.90 21.59 27.92
N LEU A 145 -3.88 21.23 29.19
CA LEU A 145 -3.88 19.83 29.63
C LEU A 145 -5.28 19.26 29.89
N GLY A 146 -6.34 20.07 29.74
CA GLY A 146 -7.73 19.62 29.87
C GLY A 146 -8.19 19.31 31.30
N SER A 147 -7.51 19.80 32.36
CA SER A 147 -7.82 19.54 33.77
C SER A 147 -8.49 20.75 34.41
N GLU A 148 -9.68 20.61 34.95
CA GLU A 148 -10.37 21.67 35.76
C GLU A 148 -9.77 21.83 37.16
N MET A 149 -9.70 23.07 37.66
CA MET A 149 -9.24 23.41 39.02
C MET A 149 -10.19 22.88 40.13
N PRO A 150 -9.66 22.40 41.27
CA PRO A 150 -10.44 22.28 42.48
C PRO A 150 -10.71 23.66 43.06
N SER A 151 -11.98 24.04 43.15
CA SER A 151 -12.46 25.34 43.71
C SER A 151 -12.16 25.49 45.21
N GLY A 152 -11.28 26.41 45.57
CA GLY A 152 -11.16 26.97 46.93
C GLY A 152 -12.03 28.22 47.06
N PRO A 153 -12.41 28.64 48.29
CA PRO A 153 -13.47 29.64 48.53
C PRO A 153 -13.02 31.07 48.21
N ALA A 154 -13.90 31.77 47.50
CA ALA A 154 -13.71 33.15 47.06
C ALA A 154 -13.92 34.17 48.18
N PRO A 155 -13.21 35.32 48.22
CA PRO A 155 -13.65 36.48 48.96
C PRO A 155 -14.56 37.38 48.08
N SER A 156 -15.66 37.79 48.69
CA SER A 156 -16.65 38.68 48.14
C SER A 156 -16.13 40.11 47.93
N GLY A 157 -16.34 40.71 46.74
CA GLY A 157 -16.11 42.12 46.48
C GLY A 157 -16.81 42.57 45.22
N SER A 158 -17.72 43.51 45.37
CA SER A 158 -18.72 44.05 44.47
C SER A 158 -18.19 44.80 43.24
N GLY A 159 -18.89 44.66 42.12
CA GLY A 159 -19.27 45.79 41.23
C GLY A 159 -18.64 45.84 39.84
N ALA A 160 -19.50 45.67 38.90
CA ALA A 160 -19.65 46.31 37.58
C ALA A 160 -19.89 45.34 36.41
N GLN A 161 -21.08 45.45 35.85
CA GLN A 161 -21.56 44.70 34.68
C GLN A 161 -20.86 45.13 33.38
N ALA A 162 -20.35 44.18 32.64
CA ALA A 162 -20.18 44.25 31.19
C ALA A 162 -20.61 42.91 30.56
N PRO A 163 -21.08 42.86 29.29
CA PRO A 163 -21.95 41.81 28.82
C PRO A 163 -21.23 40.49 28.59
N SER A 164 -21.81 39.42 29.11
CA SER A 164 -21.37 38.03 29.02
C SER A 164 -21.33 37.48 27.59
N PRO A 165 -20.31 36.74 27.20
CA PRO A 165 -20.37 35.80 26.12
C PRO A 165 -21.20 34.56 26.55
N LYS A 166 -21.95 33.99 25.65
CA LYS A 166 -22.90 32.90 25.82
C LYS A 166 -22.28 31.74 26.63
N SER A 167 -22.92 31.36 27.71
CA SER A 167 -22.60 30.20 28.54
C SER A 167 -22.61 28.92 27.67
N GLU A 168 -21.46 28.32 27.45
CA GLU A 168 -21.38 26.92 27.04
C GLU A 168 -22.04 26.07 28.13
N LYS A 169 -23.08 25.35 27.74
CA LYS A 169 -23.77 24.40 28.59
C LYS A 169 -22.78 23.32 28.99
N LYS A 170 -22.47 23.15 30.26
CA LYS A 170 -21.71 22.00 30.79
C LYS A 170 -22.32 20.73 30.21
N SER A 171 -21.55 19.98 29.44
CA SER A 171 -21.98 18.70 28.89
C SER A 171 -22.38 17.74 30.00
N LYS A 172 -23.49 17.03 29.81
CA LYS A 172 -23.93 15.99 30.75
C LYS A 172 -23.14 14.68 30.56
N THR A 173 -22.28 14.60 29.53
CA THR A 173 -21.58 13.39 29.10
C THR A 173 -20.11 13.68 28.75
N PRO A 174 -19.27 14.13 29.71
CA PRO A 174 -17.88 14.54 29.41
C PRO A 174 -16.98 13.40 28.91
N ALA A 175 -17.14 12.17 29.42
CA ALA A 175 -16.35 11.04 28.95
C ALA A 175 -16.74 10.62 27.51
N LEU A 176 -18.03 10.62 27.20
CA LEU A 176 -18.54 10.34 25.88
C LEU A 176 -18.08 11.40 24.86
N ASP A 177 -18.12 12.66 25.20
CA ASP A 177 -17.72 13.76 24.33
C ASP A 177 -16.20 13.74 24.07
N HIS A 178 -15.41 13.15 24.97
CA HIS A 178 -13.96 13.03 24.81
C HIS A 178 -13.54 11.78 24.01
N PHE A 179 -14.24 10.65 24.20
CA PHE A 179 -13.85 9.36 23.62
C PHE A 179 -14.75 8.90 22.47
N CYS A 180 -15.82 9.63 22.16
CA CYS A 180 -16.76 9.29 21.12
C CYS A 180 -16.97 10.46 20.15
N ARG A 181 -17.22 10.12 18.89
CA ARG A 181 -17.62 11.07 17.85
C ARG A 181 -19.15 11.04 17.73
N ASP A 182 -19.83 12.19 17.84
CA ASP A 182 -21.29 12.27 17.69
C ASP A 182 -21.69 12.29 16.20
N LEU A 183 -22.15 11.15 15.70
CA LEU A 183 -22.58 11.00 14.31
C LEU A 183 -23.90 11.75 14.06
N THR A 184 -24.80 11.85 15.06
CA THR A 184 -26.06 12.55 14.91
C THR A 184 -25.87 14.05 14.79
N GLN A 185 -24.93 14.62 15.56
CA GLN A 185 -24.56 16.03 15.43
C GLN A 185 -23.93 16.31 14.06
N LEU A 186 -22.99 15.48 13.62
CA LEU A 186 -22.35 15.62 12.31
C LEU A 186 -23.35 15.48 11.16
N ALA A 187 -24.35 14.61 11.31
CA ALA A 187 -25.46 14.51 10.38
C ALA A 187 -26.28 15.80 10.30
N ALA A 188 -26.62 16.40 11.45
CA ALA A 188 -27.35 17.67 11.52
C ALA A 188 -26.56 18.83 10.90
N GLU A 189 -25.23 18.81 11.01
CA GLU A 189 -24.31 19.78 10.40
C GLU A 189 -24.05 19.51 8.90
N GLY A 190 -24.55 18.40 8.35
CA GLY A 190 -24.35 18.02 6.93
C GLY A 190 -22.92 17.54 6.60
N GLN A 191 -22.16 17.15 7.60
CA GLN A 191 -20.76 16.73 7.44
C GLN A 191 -20.60 15.26 7.04
N LEU A 192 -21.63 14.43 7.23
CA LEU A 192 -21.61 13.00 6.85
C LEU A 192 -21.91 12.81 5.37
N ASP A 193 -21.32 11.77 4.79
CA ASP A 193 -21.58 11.37 3.41
C ASP A 193 -23.00 10.82 3.25
N PRO A 194 -23.65 11.06 2.09
CA PRO A 194 -24.98 10.51 1.84
C PRO A 194 -24.92 9.00 1.75
N THR A 195 -25.80 8.32 2.47
CA THR A 195 -25.90 6.86 2.42
C THR A 195 -26.86 6.45 1.31
N ILE A 196 -26.37 5.68 0.36
CA ILE A 196 -27.11 5.27 -0.86
C ILE A 196 -27.14 3.74 -0.93
N GLY A 197 -28.30 3.18 -1.32
CA GLY A 197 -28.43 1.75 -1.60
C GLY A 197 -28.50 0.83 -0.37
N ARG A 198 -28.54 1.38 0.87
CA ARG A 198 -28.49 0.61 2.13
C ARG A 198 -29.77 0.73 2.99
N GLN A 199 -30.87 1.09 2.39
CA GLN A 199 -32.15 1.29 3.10
C GLN A 199 -32.60 0.04 3.83
N LYS A 200 -32.48 -1.12 3.22
CA LYS A 200 -32.90 -2.41 3.81
C LYS A 200 -32.13 -2.77 5.08
N GLU A 201 -30.82 -2.57 5.03
CA GLU A 201 -29.94 -2.82 6.18
C GLU A 201 -30.21 -1.82 7.30
N ILE A 202 -30.41 -0.54 6.98
CA ILE A 202 -30.75 0.51 7.97
C ILE A 202 -32.11 0.22 8.61
N GLU A 203 -33.14 -0.11 7.85
CA GLU A 203 -34.45 -0.53 8.36
C GLU A 203 -34.30 -1.73 9.29
N ARG A 204 -33.50 -2.72 8.91
CA ARG A 204 -33.24 -3.90 9.75
C ARG A 204 -32.54 -3.57 11.04
N VAL A 205 -31.58 -2.64 11.01
CA VAL A 205 -30.90 -2.11 12.21
C VAL A 205 -31.92 -1.43 13.12
N MET A 206 -32.78 -0.55 12.59
CA MET A 206 -33.84 0.13 13.36
C MET A 206 -34.84 -0.84 13.97
N GLU A 207 -35.25 -1.87 13.22
CA GLU A 207 -36.12 -2.93 13.76
C GLU A 207 -35.47 -3.64 14.96
N ILE A 208 -34.19 -4.00 14.85
CA ILE A 208 -33.47 -4.69 15.93
C ILE A 208 -33.32 -3.78 17.13
N LEU A 209 -32.93 -2.51 16.95
CA LEU A 209 -32.81 -1.54 18.02
C LEU A 209 -34.12 -1.32 18.79
N SER A 210 -35.25 -1.43 18.11
CA SER A 210 -36.61 -1.29 18.71
C SER A 210 -37.10 -2.53 19.45
N ARG A 211 -36.32 -3.64 19.46
CA ARG A 211 -36.72 -4.89 20.16
C ARG A 211 -36.57 -4.79 21.65
N ARG A 212 -37.37 -5.52 22.38
CA ARG A 212 -37.25 -5.62 23.85
C ARG A 212 -36.05 -6.44 24.31
N LYS A 213 -35.64 -7.44 23.53
CA LYS A 213 -34.47 -8.34 23.79
C LYS A 213 -33.71 -8.53 22.52
N LYS A 214 -32.40 -8.79 22.62
CA LYS A 214 -31.47 -8.87 21.46
C LYS A 214 -31.55 -7.61 20.58
N ASN A 215 -31.51 -6.46 21.24
CA ASN A 215 -31.67 -5.14 20.64
C ASN A 215 -30.33 -4.50 20.23
N ASN A 216 -29.27 -5.29 20.13
CA ASN A 216 -27.98 -4.85 19.69
C ASN A 216 -27.66 -5.48 18.33
N PRO A 217 -27.77 -4.77 17.19
CA PRO A 217 -27.39 -5.27 15.89
C PRO A 217 -25.86 -5.34 15.75
N VAL A 218 -25.41 -6.37 15.03
CA VAL A 218 -24.02 -6.45 14.56
C VAL A 218 -24.00 -6.56 13.04
N LEU A 219 -23.38 -5.62 12.39
CA LEU A 219 -23.16 -5.58 10.95
C LEU A 219 -21.99 -6.51 10.62
N ILE A 220 -22.26 -7.56 9.87
CA ILE A 220 -21.28 -8.57 9.47
C ILE A 220 -21.10 -8.49 7.97
N GLY A 221 -19.85 -8.24 7.53
CA GLY A 221 -19.51 -8.18 6.11
C GLY A 221 -18.02 -8.02 5.91
N GLU A 222 -17.57 -8.16 4.69
CA GLU A 222 -16.18 -7.98 4.32
C GLU A 222 -15.71 -6.53 4.55
N PRO A 223 -14.39 -6.29 4.68
CA PRO A 223 -13.87 -4.92 4.76
C PRO A 223 -14.25 -4.10 3.53
N GLY A 224 -14.60 -2.82 3.73
CA GLY A 224 -14.90 -1.91 2.62
C GLY A 224 -16.30 -2.05 1.98
N VAL A 225 -17.21 -2.92 2.51
CA VAL A 225 -18.59 -3.03 1.97
C VAL A 225 -19.55 -1.92 2.43
N GLY A 226 -19.10 -0.99 3.26
CA GLY A 226 -19.91 0.14 3.73
C GLY A 226 -20.66 -0.11 5.04
N LYS A 227 -20.14 -0.91 5.97
CA LYS A 227 -20.76 -1.13 7.31
C LYS A 227 -20.92 0.16 8.09
N THR A 228 -19.89 1.00 8.12
CA THR A 228 -19.91 2.31 8.81
C THR A 228 -20.92 3.26 8.18
N ALA A 229 -21.06 3.26 6.85
CA ALA A 229 -22.04 4.07 6.13
C ALA A 229 -23.50 3.75 6.51
N ILE A 230 -23.81 2.50 6.87
CA ILE A 230 -25.15 2.11 7.37
C ILE A 230 -25.45 2.82 8.69
N VAL A 231 -24.47 2.93 9.59
CA VAL A 231 -24.64 3.61 10.87
C VAL A 231 -24.69 5.13 10.71
N GLU A 232 -23.91 5.67 9.79
CA GLU A 232 -24.00 7.08 9.42
C GLU A 232 -25.36 7.42 8.80
N GLY A 233 -25.90 6.53 7.95
CA GLY A 233 -27.26 6.65 7.41
C GLY A 233 -28.34 6.58 8.50
N LEU A 234 -28.17 5.70 9.50
CA LEU A 234 -29.05 5.68 10.66
C LEU A 234 -29.01 7.02 11.41
N ALA A 235 -27.82 7.58 11.62
CA ALA A 235 -27.65 8.87 12.28
C ALA A 235 -28.30 10.01 11.46
N GLN A 236 -28.22 9.99 10.13
CA GLN A 236 -28.89 10.93 9.24
C GLN A 236 -30.42 10.83 9.34
N LEU A 237 -30.99 9.62 9.38
CA LEU A 237 -32.42 9.41 9.52
C LEU A 237 -32.93 9.87 10.88
N ILE A 238 -32.16 9.68 11.96
CA ILE A 238 -32.48 10.19 13.30
C ILE A 238 -32.43 11.72 13.31
N ALA A 239 -31.37 12.32 12.77
CA ALA A 239 -31.21 13.77 12.72
C ALA A 239 -32.31 14.47 11.88
N SER A 240 -32.78 13.84 10.78
CA SER A 240 -33.87 14.35 9.94
C SER A 240 -35.27 14.02 10.50
N GLY A 241 -35.39 13.25 11.60
CA GLY A 241 -36.65 12.82 12.15
C GLY A 241 -37.40 11.75 11.33
N GLN A 242 -36.76 11.16 10.34
CA GLN A 242 -37.31 10.11 9.48
C GLN A 242 -37.08 8.70 10.06
N CYS A 243 -37.29 8.55 11.33
CA CYS A 243 -37.13 7.30 12.08
C CYS A 243 -38.34 7.00 12.96
N PRO A 244 -38.52 5.76 13.43
CA PRO A 244 -39.55 5.40 14.38
C PRO A 244 -39.52 6.28 15.63
N ASP A 245 -40.69 6.61 16.22
CA ASP A 245 -40.80 7.46 17.36
C ASP A 245 -39.93 7.03 18.54
N ALA A 246 -39.68 5.72 18.68
CA ALA A 246 -38.80 5.16 19.70
C ALA A 246 -37.33 5.60 19.58
N LEU A 247 -36.89 6.05 18.40
CA LEU A 247 -35.50 6.41 18.14
C LEU A 247 -35.28 7.91 17.90
N LYS A 248 -36.34 8.73 17.83
CA LYS A 248 -36.25 10.17 17.49
C LYS A 248 -35.32 11.01 18.36
N ASP A 249 -35.26 10.67 19.66
CA ASP A 249 -34.45 11.41 20.64
C ASP A 249 -33.07 10.77 20.89
N HIS A 250 -32.71 9.77 20.11
CA HIS A 250 -31.44 9.07 20.30
C HIS A 250 -30.28 9.77 19.61
N ARG A 251 -29.12 9.70 20.25
CA ARG A 251 -27.83 10.13 19.72
C ARG A 251 -27.00 8.89 19.37
N VAL A 252 -26.45 8.84 18.18
CA VAL A 252 -25.51 7.80 17.72
C VAL A 252 -24.10 8.29 17.95
N LEU A 253 -23.37 7.63 18.84
CA LEU A 253 -21.99 7.98 19.21
C LEU A 253 -21.05 6.88 18.75
N SER A 254 -20.07 7.22 17.93
CA SER A 254 -19.02 6.28 17.47
C SER A 254 -17.87 6.27 18.46
N LEU A 255 -17.58 5.12 19.05
CA LEU A 255 -16.48 4.93 20.01
C LEU A 255 -15.12 4.91 19.30
N ASP A 256 -14.24 5.83 19.70
CA ASP A 256 -12.85 5.81 19.26
C ASP A 256 -11.99 4.95 20.21
N MET A 257 -11.79 3.70 19.81
CA MET A 257 -10.97 2.77 20.59
C MET A 257 -9.50 3.20 20.71
N ALA A 258 -8.97 3.88 19.70
CA ALA A 258 -7.59 4.38 19.73
C ALA A 258 -7.45 5.48 20.79
N ALA A 259 -8.41 6.39 20.90
CA ALA A 259 -8.44 7.44 21.93
C ALA A 259 -8.58 6.85 23.35
N VAL A 260 -9.39 5.80 23.52
CA VAL A 260 -9.56 5.12 24.81
C VAL A 260 -8.27 4.44 25.26
N ILE A 261 -7.51 3.84 24.34
CA ILE A 261 -6.24 3.14 24.62
C ILE A 261 -5.06 4.11 24.71
N ALA A 262 -5.09 5.23 24.00
CA ALA A 262 -3.99 6.18 23.95
C ALA A 262 -3.57 6.68 25.33
N GLY A 263 -2.27 6.58 25.65
CA GLY A 263 -1.70 7.03 26.93
C GLY A 263 -1.98 6.12 28.13
N THR A 264 -2.67 5.00 27.97
CA THR A 264 -2.87 4.03 29.07
C THR A 264 -1.61 3.15 29.21
N LYS A 265 -0.82 3.41 30.25
CA LYS A 265 0.35 2.57 30.60
C LYS A 265 -0.01 1.34 31.45
N TYR A 266 -1.16 1.38 32.11
CA TYR A 266 -1.62 0.35 33.03
C TYR A 266 -3.06 -0.05 32.70
N ARG A 267 -3.35 -1.33 32.82
CA ARG A 267 -4.65 -1.96 32.60
C ARG A 267 -5.80 -1.22 33.30
N GLY A 268 -5.61 -0.76 34.54
CA GLY A 268 -6.62 -0.08 35.34
C GLY A 268 -7.11 1.24 34.74
N GLN A 269 -6.25 1.99 34.03
CA GLN A 269 -6.63 3.27 33.39
C GLN A 269 -7.59 3.08 32.23
N PHE A 270 -7.38 2.06 31.40
CA PHE A 270 -8.31 1.70 30.33
C PHE A 270 -9.66 1.25 30.92
N GLU A 271 -9.62 0.40 31.96
CA GLU A 271 -10.83 -0.07 32.63
C GLU A 271 -11.62 1.09 33.25
N GLU A 272 -10.96 2.07 33.84
CA GLU A 272 -11.62 3.27 34.40
C GLU A 272 -12.28 4.12 33.31
N ARG A 273 -11.63 4.35 32.18
CA ARG A 273 -12.20 5.10 31.06
C ARG A 273 -13.40 4.39 30.46
N LEU A 274 -13.30 3.10 30.18
CA LEU A 274 -14.42 2.32 29.66
C LEU A 274 -15.58 2.26 30.65
N LYS A 275 -15.31 2.15 31.95
CA LYS A 275 -16.32 2.18 33.00
C LYS A 275 -17.01 3.55 33.09
N ALA A 276 -16.28 4.64 32.91
CA ALA A 276 -16.86 5.98 32.87
C ALA A 276 -17.81 6.12 31.67
N ILE A 277 -17.40 5.68 30.47
CA ILE A 277 -18.24 5.67 29.27
C ILE A 277 -19.53 4.85 29.51
N ILE A 278 -19.40 3.63 30.01
CA ILE A 278 -20.56 2.76 30.28
C ILE A 278 -21.52 3.41 31.32
N ASN A 279 -20.99 4.03 32.38
CA ASN A 279 -21.80 4.68 33.40
C ASN A 279 -22.55 5.91 32.84
N GLU A 280 -21.94 6.70 31.99
CA GLU A 280 -22.59 7.83 31.33
C GLU A 280 -23.71 7.38 30.38
N ILE A 281 -23.50 6.28 29.64
CA ILE A 281 -24.55 5.69 28.78
C ILE A 281 -25.70 5.14 29.64
N ALA A 282 -25.40 4.45 30.73
CA ALA A 282 -26.43 3.92 31.61
C ALA A 282 -27.33 5.01 32.26
N GLN A 283 -26.76 6.20 32.48
CA GLN A 283 -27.49 7.37 32.97
C GLN A 283 -28.31 8.06 31.86
N ASN A 284 -27.87 7.94 30.61
CA ASN A 284 -28.52 8.60 29.47
C ASN A 284 -29.03 7.54 28.48
N ARG A 285 -30.22 7.04 28.65
CA ARG A 285 -30.81 5.93 27.89
C ARG A 285 -31.09 6.23 26.40
N ASN A 286 -30.90 7.44 25.97
CA ASN A 286 -31.09 7.89 24.57
C ASN A 286 -29.78 7.87 23.76
N ILE A 287 -28.81 7.03 24.14
CA ILE A 287 -27.52 6.90 23.45
C ILE A 287 -27.40 5.52 22.82
N ILE A 288 -27.09 5.49 21.57
CA ILE A 288 -26.70 4.29 20.79
C ILE A 288 -25.22 4.38 20.55
N LEU A 289 -24.46 3.42 21.09
CA LEU A 289 -23.02 3.36 20.94
C LEU A 289 -22.67 2.56 19.66
N PHE A 290 -21.99 3.17 18.71
CA PHE A 290 -21.41 2.46 17.59
C PHE A 290 -19.99 2.01 17.92
N ILE A 291 -19.71 0.72 17.70
CA ILE A 291 -18.42 0.11 17.95
C ILE A 291 -17.96 -0.52 16.65
N ASP A 292 -17.06 0.18 15.97
CA ASP A 292 -16.41 -0.41 14.80
C ASP A 292 -15.37 -1.45 15.24
N GLU A 293 -15.16 -2.47 14.43
CA GLU A 293 -14.29 -3.60 14.78
C GLU A 293 -14.60 -4.18 16.17
N LEU A 294 -15.87 -4.52 16.42
CA LEU A 294 -16.35 -5.03 17.73
C LEU A 294 -15.47 -6.15 18.31
N HIS A 295 -14.81 -6.93 17.45
CA HIS A 295 -13.89 -7.99 17.85
C HIS A 295 -12.65 -7.49 18.59
N THR A 296 -12.23 -6.24 18.40
CA THR A 296 -11.08 -5.64 19.10
C THR A 296 -11.33 -5.53 20.61
N LEU A 297 -12.59 -5.30 21.03
CA LEU A 297 -12.98 -5.27 22.43
C LEU A 297 -12.98 -6.65 23.10
N VAL A 298 -13.18 -7.72 22.32
CA VAL A 298 -13.32 -9.10 22.82
C VAL A 298 -12.02 -9.87 22.67
N GLY A 299 -11.21 -9.57 21.62
CA GLY A 299 -10.03 -10.32 21.24
C GLY A 299 -8.70 -9.77 21.76
N ALA A 300 -8.69 -8.60 22.38
CA ALA A 300 -7.48 -7.97 22.89
C ALA A 300 -6.79 -8.75 24.03
N GLY A 301 -7.40 -9.84 24.51
CA GLY A 301 -6.94 -10.66 25.63
C GLY A 301 -6.07 -11.88 25.28
N ALA A 302 -5.71 -12.12 24.01
CA ALA A 302 -4.95 -13.31 23.61
C ALA A 302 -3.43 -13.24 23.84
N ALA A 303 -2.87 -12.06 24.09
CA ALA A 303 -1.48 -11.90 24.54
C ALA A 303 -1.45 -11.75 26.08
N GLU A 304 -0.48 -12.39 26.75
CA GLU A 304 -0.29 -12.26 28.18
C GLU A 304 -0.21 -10.78 28.59
N GLY A 305 -1.28 -10.28 29.24
CA GLY A 305 -1.39 -8.87 29.65
C GLY A 305 -2.40 -8.00 28.90
N ALA A 306 -3.07 -8.49 27.85
CA ALA A 306 -4.07 -7.73 27.12
C ALA A 306 -5.42 -7.65 27.86
N VAL A 307 -6.12 -6.54 27.65
CA VAL A 307 -7.32 -6.16 28.39
C VAL A 307 -8.55 -6.84 27.81
N ASP A 308 -9.27 -7.62 28.62
CA ASP A 308 -10.57 -8.18 28.24
C ASP A 308 -11.70 -7.19 28.56
N ALA A 309 -11.94 -6.25 27.65
CA ALA A 309 -13.02 -5.27 27.76
C ALA A 309 -14.41 -5.91 27.72
N SER A 310 -14.52 -7.14 27.21
CA SER A 310 -15.78 -7.87 27.11
C SER A 310 -16.42 -8.10 28.47
N ASN A 311 -15.60 -8.39 29.49
CA ASN A 311 -16.08 -8.63 30.86
C ASN A 311 -16.74 -7.39 31.50
N MET A 312 -16.41 -6.20 31.02
CA MET A 312 -17.01 -4.96 31.50
C MET A 312 -18.32 -4.62 30.76
N LEU A 313 -18.39 -4.96 29.46
CA LEU A 313 -19.58 -4.73 28.63
C LEU A 313 -20.68 -5.75 28.89
N LYS A 314 -20.34 -7.02 29.18
CA LYS A 314 -21.30 -8.11 29.42
C LYS A 314 -22.38 -7.76 30.47
N PRO A 315 -22.08 -7.19 31.64
CA PRO A 315 -23.10 -6.84 32.62
C PRO A 315 -24.07 -5.74 32.14
N ALA A 316 -23.54 -4.71 31.45
CA ALA A 316 -24.37 -3.60 30.96
C ALA A 316 -25.28 -4.05 29.80
N LEU A 317 -24.75 -4.87 28.87
CA LEU A 317 -25.52 -5.52 27.80
C LEU A 317 -26.57 -6.50 28.39
N ALA A 318 -26.23 -7.21 29.48
CA ALA A 318 -27.13 -8.16 30.10
C ALA A 318 -28.32 -7.47 30.78
N ARG A 319 -28.12 -6.32 31.40
CA ARG A 319 -29.16 -5.54 32.04
C ARG A 319 -29.94 -4.65 31.05
N GLY A 320 -29.48 -4.55 29.78
CA GLY A 320 -30.08 -3.66 28.79
C GLY A 320 -29.83 -2.17 29.08
N GLU A 321 -28.78 -1.87 29.81
CA GLU A 321 -28.34 -0.51 30.15
C GLU A 321 -27.51 0.10 29.01
N LEU A 322 -26.96 -0.74 28.15
CA LEU A 322 -26.19 -0.37 26.96
C LEU A 322 -26.90 -0.83 25.70
N GLN A 323 -27.17 0.11 24.79
CA GLN A 323 -27.64 -0.12 23.46
C GLN A 323 -26.51 0.17 22.49
N CYS A 324 -26.13 -0.82 21.68
CA CYS A 324 -25.00 -0.66 20.76
C CYS A 324 -25.24 -1.28 19.38
N VAL A 325 -24.58 -0.70 18.38
CA VAL A 325 -24.43 -1.26 17.04
C VAL A 325 -22.97 -1.67 16.89
N GLY A 326 -22.70 -2.93 16.57
CA GLY A 326 -21.35 -3.40 16.31
C GLY A 326 -21.10 -3.57 14.82
N ALA A 327 -19.87 -3.48 14.37
CA ALA A 327 -19.43 -3.90 13.05
C ALA A 327 -18.25 -4.87 13.17
N SER A 328 -18.22 -5.91 12.32
CA SER A 328 -17.12 -6.90 12.30
C SER A 328 -17.09 -7.64 10.97
N THR A 329 -16.03 -8.40 10.71
CA THR A 329 -16.02 -9.39 9.63
C THR A 329 -16.62 -10.71 10.12
N LEU A 330 -17.07 -11.57 9.17
CA LEU A 330 -17.66 -12.87 9.50
C LEU A 330 -16.67 -13.77 10.27
N ASN A 331 -15.41 -13.78 9.86
CA ASN A 331 -14.37 -14.60 10.46
C ASN A 331 -14.04 -14.15 11.91
N GLU A 332 -13.96 -12.86 12.13
CA GLU A 332 -13.68 -12.28 13.45
C GLU A 332 -14.87 -12.44 14.39
N TYR A 333 -16.09 -12.25 13.86
CA TYR A 333 -17.31 -12.49 14.63
C TYR A 333 -17.40 -13.93 15.13
N ARG A 334 -17.16 -14.93 14.24
CA ARG A 334 -17.13 -16.35 14.61
C ARG A 334 -16.01 -16.67 15.60
N LYS A 335 -14.84 -16.09 15.43
CA LYS A 335 -13.67 -16.37 16.26
C LYS A 335 -13.80 -15.83 17.69
N TYR A 336 -14.37 -14.63 17.84
CA TYR A 336 -14.33 -13.89 19.10
C TYR A 336 -15.70 -13.72 19.76
N ILE A 337 -16.79 -13.56 19.02
CA ILE A 337 -18.10 -13.23 19.59
C ILE A 337 -19.01 -14.46 19.66
N GLU A 338 -19.09 -15.25 18.62
CA GLU A 338 -19.94 -16.46 18.57
C GLU A 338 -19.50 -17.52 19.59
N LYS A 339 -18.20 -17.59 19.90
CA LYS A 339 -17.67 -18.47 20.94
C LYS A 339 -18.07 -18.06 22.36
N ASP A 340 -18.43 -16.80 22.57
CA ASP A 340 -18.88 -16.28 23.85
C ASP A 340 -20.40 -16.27 23.94
N GLY A 341 -20.97 -17.34 24.50
CA GLY A 341 -22.43 -17.49 24.58
C GLY A 341 -23.17 -16.40 25.37
N ALA A 342 -22.46 -15.56 26.13
CA ALA A 342 -23.05 -14.42 26.82
C ALA A 342 -23.25 -13.23 25.85
N LEU A 343 -22.31 -13.02 24.95
CA LEU A 343 -22.38 -11.99 23.91
C LEU A 343 -23.32 -12.42 22.78
N GLU A 344 -23.19 -13.64 22.27
CA GLU A 344 -24.01 -14.20 21.18
C GLU A 344 -25.53 -14.04 21.46
N ARG A 345 -25.94 -14.25 22.72
CA ARG A 345 -27.36 -14.12 23.11
C ARG A 345 -27.85 -12.68 23.15
N ARG A 346 -26.97 -11.68 23.06
CA ARG A 346 -27.30 -10.26 23.14
C ARG A 346 -27.25 -9.55 21.82
N PHE A 347 -26.43 -10.05 20.91
CA PHE A 347 -26.28 -9.50 19.57
C PHE A 347 -27.20 -10.19 18.55
N GLN A 348 -27.65 -9.43 17.55
CA GLN A 348 -28.37 -9.92 16.40
C GLN A 348 -27.59 -9.55 15.14
N THR A 349 -27.25 -10.54 14.36
CA THR A 349 -26.47 -10.36 13.13
C THR A 349 -27.31 -9.74 12.01
N VAL A 350 -26.70 -8.82 11.27
CA VAL A 350 -27.18 -8.25 10.01
C VAL A 350 -26.07 -8.44 9.00
N ILE A 351 -26.32 -9.24 7.98
CA ILE A 351 -25.34 -9.50 6.93
C ILE A 351 -25.33 -8.30 5.97
N VAL A 352 -24.15 -7.83 5.64
CA VAL A 352 -23.92 -6.73 4.71
C VAL A 352 -23.11 -7.26 3.54
N ASP A 353 -23.79 -7.50 2.44
CA ASP A 353 -23.16 -7.98 1.22
C ASP A 353 -22.51 -6.83 0.44
N PRO A 354 -21.46 -7.11 -0.35
CA PRO A 354 -20.92 -6.12 -1.29
C PRO A 354 -22.02 -5.65 -2.27
N PRO A 355 -22.10 -4.35 -2.58
CA PRO A 355 -23.05 -3.85 -3.57
C PRO A 355 -22.65 -4.34 -4.96
N THR A 356 -23.64 -4.40 -5.84
CA THR A 356 -23.44 -4.65 -7.26
C THR A 356 -22.73 -3.48 -7.94
N VAL A 357 -22.25 -3.68 -9.17
CA VAL A 357 -21.62 -2.63 -9.96
C VAL A 357 -22.58 -1.45 -10.16
N ASP A 358 -23.86 -1.73 -10.47
CA ASP A 358 -24.86 -0.67 -10.69
C ASP A 358 -25.17 0.12 -9.42
N GLU A 359 -25.32 -0.57 -8.28
CA GLU A 359 -25.48 0.10 -6.97
C GLU A 359 -24.24 0.91 -6.61
N THR A 360 -23.04 0.44 -6.94
CA THR A 360 -21.80 1.18 -6.74
C THR A 360 -21.74 2.46 -7.57
N ILE A 361 -22.20 2.41 -8.82
CA ILE A 361 -22.30 3.61 -9.67
C ILE A 361 -23.23 4.66 -9.03
N GLU A 362 -24.37 4.24 -8.49
CA GLU A 362 -25.28 5.16 -7.79
C GLU A 362 -24.63 5.76 -6.51
N ILE A 363 -23.88 4.94 -5.77
CA ILE A 363 -23.10 5.42 -4.60
C ILE A 363 -22.07 6.47 -5.05
N LEU A 364 -21.30 6.18 -6.10
CA LEU A 364 -20.30 7.12 -6.62
C LEU A 364 -20.93 8.42 -7.12
N LYS A 365 -22.10 8.37 -7.79
CA LYS A 365 -22.85 9.56 -8.20
C LYS A 365 -23.26 10.42 -7.00
N GLY A 366 -23.67 9.80 -5.90
CA GLY A 366 -24.01 10.52 -4.68
C GLY A 366 -22.82 11.18 -4.00
N LEU A 367 -21.64 10.54 -4.07
CA LEU A 367 -20.41 11.06 -3.47
C LEU A 367 -19.69 12.08 -4.36
N ARG A 368 -19.99 12.09 -5.68
CA ARG A 368 -19.32 12.91 -6.71
C ARG A 368 -19.04 14.33 -6.25
N LYS A 369 -20.07 15.04 -5.80
CA LYS A 369 -19.99 16.47 -5.49
C LYS A 369 -18.91 16.76 -4.43
N ARG A 370 -18.77 15.90 -3.42
CA ARG A 370 -17.76 16.05 -2.37
C ARG A 370 -16.35 15.82 -2.89
N TYR A 371 -16.15 14.79 -3.73
CA TYR A 371 -14.84 14.53 -4.34
C TYR A 371 -14.46 15.63 -5.34
N GLU A 372 -15.42 16.14 -6.13
CA GLU A 372 -15.21 17.28 -7.03
C GLU A 372 -14.81 18.55 -6.27
N GLU A 373 -15.43 18.83 -5.14
CA GLU A 373 -15.11 19.98 -4.28
C GLU A 373 -13.74 19.81 -3.60
N HIS A 374 -13.45 18.60 -3.08
CA HIS A 374 -12.18 18.32 -2.40
C HIS A 374 -10.99 18.43 -3.35
N HIS A 375 -11.05 17.75 -4.49
CA HIS A 375 -9.95 17.73 -5.46
C HIS A 375 -9.98 18.89 -6.45
N ARG A 376 -11.08 19.67 -6.51
CA ARG A 376 -11.32 20.73 -7.49
C ARG A 376 -11.24 20.22 -8.93
N VAL A 377 -11.89 19.09 -9.20
CA VAL A 377 -11.96 18.40 -10.50
C VAL A 377 -13.40 18.27 -10.95
N ILE A 378 -13.61 17.85 -12.20
CA ILE A 378 -14.92 17.47 -12.74
C ILE A 378 -14.88 15.97 -13.00
N ILE A 379 -15.89 15.24 -12.54
CA ILE A 379 -16.01 13.80 -12.68
C ILE A 379 -17.27 13.46 -13.50
N PRO A 380 -17.13 13.17 -14.81
CA PRO A 380 -18.24 12.74 -15.66
C PRO A 380 -18.83 11.40 -15.23
N ASP A 381 -20.08 11.12 -15.63
CA ASP A 381 -20.76 9.84 -15.34
C ASP A 381 -20.00 8.65 -15.92
N GLU A 382 -19.47 8.79 -17.13
CA GLU A 382 -18.66 7.77 -17.81
C GLU A 382 -17.44 7.34 -16.98
N THR A 383 -16.82 8.29 -16.30
CA THR A 383 -15.67 8.06 -15.41
C THR A 383 -16.07 7.25 -14.17
N LEU A 384 -17.26 7.52 -13.59
CA LEU A 384 -17.79 6.76 -12.44
C LEU A 384 -18.14 5.33 -12.85
N ASP A 385 -18.75 5.18 -14.01
CA ASP A 385 -19.04 3.88 -14.62
C ASP A 385 -17.76 3.07 -14.87
N ALA A 386 -16.74 3.71 -15.43
CA ALA A 386 -15.44 3.09 -15.65
C ALA A 386 -14.78 2.68 -14.32
N ALA A 387 -14.83 3.53 -13.29
CA ALA A 387 -14.26 3.23 -11.98
C ALA A 387 -14.91 1.99 -11.33
N ALA A 388 -16.24 1.90 -11.35
CA ALA A 388 -16.96 0.75 -10.81
C ALA A 388 -16.66 -0.54 -11.59
N LYS A 389 -16.74 -0.50 -12.93
CA LYS A 389 -16.51 -1.66 -13.81
C LYS A 389 -15.07 -2.15 -13.80
N LEU A 390 -14.10 -1.22 -13.90
CA LEU A 390 -12.68 -1.57 -13.94
C LEU A 390 -12.18 -2.04 -12.57
N SER A 391 -12.62 -1.40 -11.48
CA SER A 391 -12.24 -1.86 -10.13
C SER A 391 -12.80 -3.25 -9.83
N GLU A 392 -14.06 -3.55 -10.22
CA GLU A 392 -14.64 -4.87 -10.02
C GLU A 392 -13.92 -5.93 -10.83
N ARG A 393 -13.58 -5.62 -12.07
CA ARG A 393 -12.94 -6.57 -12.97
C ARG A 393 -11.47 -6.85 -12.64
N TYR A 394 -10.72 -5.84 -12.19
CA TYR A 394 -9.27 -5.92 -12.09
C TYR A 394 -8.71 -5.89 -10.66
N ILE A 395 -9.47 -5.37 -9.69
CA ILE A 395 -9.06 -5.32 -8.28
C ILE A 395 -9.80 -6.41 -7.51
N THR A 396 -9.14 -7.54 -7.26
CA THR A 396 -9.75 -8.74 -6.68
C THR A 396 -9.52 -8.89 -5.17
N ASP A 397 -8.61 -8.13 -4.59
CA ASP A 397 -8.23 -8.18 -3.18
C ASP A 397 -9.06 -7.28 -2.26
N ARG A 398 -9.98 -6.48 -2.84
CA ARG A 398 -10.86 -5.56 -2.14
C ARG A 398 -12.28 -5.65 -2.67
N PHE A 399 -13.24 -5.17 -1.89
CA PHE A 399 -14.66 -5.22 -2.22
C PHE A 399 -15.21 -3.86 -2.65
N LEU A 400 -16.28 -3.88 -3.44
CA LEU A 400 -17.09 -2.70 -3.71
C LEU A 400 -17.84 -2.27 -2.44
N PRO A 401 -18.12 -0.98 -2.24
CA PRO A 401 -17.79 0.15 -3.13
C PRO A 401 -16.40 0.74 -2.90
N ASP A 402 -15.72 0.36 -1.81
CA ASP A 402 -14.47 0.97 -1.31
C ASP A 402 -13.38 1.08 -2.40
N LYS A 403 -13.10 -0.05 -3.10
CA LYS A 403 -12.12 -0.06 -4.20
C LYS A 403 -12.42 0.91 -5.33
N ALA A 404 -13.71 1.15 -5.63
CA ALA A 404 -14.11 2.09 -6.68
C ALA A 404 -14.01 3.55 -6.20
N ILE A 405 -14.34 3.80 -4.94
CA ILE A 405 -14.17 5.10 -4.28
C ILE A 405 -12.70 5.48 -4.24
N ASP A 406 -11.84 4.59 -3.78
CA ASP A 406 -10.39 4.80 -3.71
C ASP A 406 -9.78 5.11 -5.09
N VAL A 407 -10.23 4.43 -6.14
CA VAL A 407 -9.78 4.70 -7.52
C VAL A 407 -10.16 6.13 -7.96
N ILE A 408 -11.37 6.60 -7.65
CA ILE A 408 -11.81 7.95 -7.95
C ILE A 408 -11.03 8.98 -7.13
N ASP A 409 -10.81 8.71 -5.85
CA ASP A 409 -10.04 9.58 -4.95
C ASP A 409 -8.61 9.77 -5.44
N GLU A 410 -7.91 8.67 -5.78
CA GLU A 410 -6.54 8.72 -6.30
C GLU A 410 -6.48 9.37 -7.70
N ALA A 411 -7.47 9.12 -8.57
CA ALA A 411 -7.57 9.78 -9.88
C ALA A 411 -7.76 11.28 -9.73
N GLY A 412 -8.59 11.72 -8.77
CA GLY A 412 -8.80 13.12 -8.41
C GLY A 412 -7.54 13.78 -7.88
N ALA A 413 -6.87 13.14 -6.95
CA ALA A 413 -5.61 13.61 -6.39
C ALA A 413 -4.54 13.77 -7.49
N ARG A 414 -4.43 12.80 -8.39
CA ARG A 414 -3.49 12.85 -9.51
C ARG A 414 -3.82 14.00 -10.49
N ALA A 415 -5.08 14.15 -10.86
CA ALA A 415 -5.51 15.23 -11.75
C ALA A 415 -5.20 16.61 -11.16
N ARG A 416 -5.42 16.77 -9.84
CA ARG A 416 -5.05 17.98 -9.10
C ARG A 416 -3.53 18.20 -9.09
N LEU A 417 -2.73 17.19 -8.83
CA LEU A 417 -1.27 17.29 -8.83
C LEU A 417 -0.72 17.67 -10.20
N ALA A 418 -1.30 17.12 -11.28
CA ALA A 418 -0.89 17.47 -12.64
C ALA A 418 -1.07 18.97 -12.93
N THR A 419 -2.08 19.64 -12.35
CA THR A 419 -2.29 21.08 -12.49
C THR A 419 -1.37 21.93 -11.58
N GLN A 420 -0.66 21.31 -10.62
CA GLN A 420 0.27 22.02 -9.76
C GLN A 420 1.69 22.10 -10.33
N VAL A 421 1.99 21.32 -11.35
CA VAL A 421 3.31 21.38 -12.02
C VAL A 421 3.34 22.59 -12.93
N PRO A 422 4.32 23.53 -12.76
CA PRO A 422 4.45 24.69 -13.63
C PRO A 422 4.67 24.26 -15.08
N PRO A 423 4.15 25.01 -16.07
CA PRO A 423 4.38 24.74 -17.47
C PRO A 423 5.87 24.60 -17.80
N PRO A 424 6.27 23.71 -18.73
CA PRO A 424 7.68 23.51 -19.08
C PRO A 424 8.36 24.78 -19.56
N GLU A 425 7.59 25.73 -20.10
CA GLU A 425 8.08 27.05 -20.49
C GLU A 425 8.63 27.86 -19.29
N VAL A 426 7.95 27.80 -18.15
CA VAL A 426 8.40 28.50 -16.92
C VAL A 426 9.66 27.85 -16.37
N ALA A 427 9.75 26.51 -16.46
CA ALA A 427 10.96 25.78 -16.06
C ALA A 427 12.15 26.12 -16.97
N ALA A 428 11.93 26.18 -18.29
CA ALA A 428 12.95 26.58 -19.26
C ALA A 428 13.44 28.03 -19.06
N LEU A 429 12.53 28.95 -18.75
CA LEU A 429 12.89 30.33 -18.45
C LEU A 429 13.68 30.46 -17.13
N LYS A 430 13.34 29.67 -16.11
CA LYS A 430 14.13 29.61 -14.87
C LYS A 430 15.55 29.07 -15.11
N GLY A 431 15.72 28.05 -15.93
CA GLY A 431 17.05 27.56 -16.34
C GLY A 431 17.88 28.63 -17.09
N LYS A 432 17.24 29.39 -17.97
CA LYS A 432 17.91 30.54 -18.63
C LYS A 432 18.31 31.62 -17.63
N LEU A 433 17.46 31.90 -16.63
CA LEU A 433 17.74 32.87 -15.59
C LEU A 433 18.97 32.46 -14.74
N GLU A 434 19.09 31.16 -14.41
CA GLU A 434 20.25 30.63 -13.69
C GLU A 434 21.54 30.79 -14.50
N HIS A 435 21.48 30.52 -15.79
CA HIS A 435 22.62 30.75 -16.70
C HIS A 435 23.05 32.23 -16.74
N ILE A 436 22.10 33.13 -16.91
CA ILE A 436 22.39 34.59 -16.94
C ILE A 436 22.96 35.07 -15.60
N ASN A 437 22.48 34.52 -14.47
CA ASN A 437 23.01 34.83 -13.17
C ASN A 437 24.46 34.35 -13.03
N GLY A 438 24.78 33.15 -13.48
CA GLY A 438 26.16 32.65 -13.52
C GLY A 438 27.08 33.49 -14.40
N ASP A 439 26.60 33.87 -15.58
CA ASP A 439 27.37 34.75 -16.48
C ASP A 439 27.58 36.15 -15.92
N LYS A 440 26.59 36.70 -15.22
CA LYS A 440 26.68 37.97 -14.52
C LYS A 440 27.71 37.92 -13.38
N GLU A 441 27.71 36.86 -12.56
CA GLU A 441 28.70 36.67 -11.51
C GLU A 441 30.12 36.56 -12.07
N ASN A 442 30.30 35.86 -13.18
CA ASN A 442 31.59 35.76 -13.87
C ASN A 442 32.04 37.13 -14.42
N ALA A 443 31.13 37.87 -15.09
CA ALA A 443 31.43 39.19 -15.61
C ALA A 443 31.82 40.22 -14.50
N VAL A 444 31.21 40.11 -13.29
CA VAL A 444 31.58 40.90 -12.13
C VAL A 444 32.97 40.51 -11.62
N ARG A 445 33.25 39.20 -11.58
CA ARG A 445 34.57 38.67 -11.16
C ARG A 445 35.71 39.12 -12.10
N ASP A 446 35.40 39.20 -13.41
CA ASP A 446 36.31 39.63 -14.45
C ASP A 446 36.39 41.17 -14.58
N GLN A 447 35.71 41.92 -13.70
CA GLN A 447 35.64 43.41 -13.67
C GLN A 447 35.06 44.03 -14.96
N ASN A 448 34.29 43.26 -15.73
CA ASN A 448 33.63 43.72 -16.94
C ASN A 448 32.22 44.26 -16.60
N PHE A 449 32.19 45.50 -16.09
CA PHE A 449 30.96 46.12 -15.59
C PHE A 449 29.94 46.46 -16.68
N GLU A 450 30.39 46.65 -17.91
CA GLU A 450 29.48 46.92 -19.06
C GLU A 450 28.68 45.66 -19.42
N LYS A 451 29.34 44.51 -19.49
CA LYS A 451 28.69 43.21 -19.72
C LYS A 451 27.81 42.81 -18.53
N ALA A 452 28.24 43.10 -17.30
CA ALA A 452 27.42 42.84 -16.12
C ALA A 452 26.13 43.67 -16.07
N ALA A 453 26.19 44.94 -16.55
CA ALA A 453 25.02 45.80 -16.66
C ALA A 453 24.02 45.31 -17.72
N ALA A 454 24.49 44.88 -18.90
CA ALA A 454 23.64 44.33 -19.95
C ALA A 454 22.96 42.98 -19.50
N LEU A 455 23.72 42.13 -18.79
CA LEU A 455 23.18 40.90 -18.22
C LEU A 455 22.15 41.14 -17.11
N ARG A 456 22.30 42.18 -16.32
CA ARG A 456 21.32 42.61 -15.31
C ARG A 456 20.00 43.09 -15.94
N ASP A 457 20.07 43.80 -17.06
CA ASP A 457 18.85 44.22 -17.77
C ASP A 457 18.11 43.00 -18.38
N GLN A 458 18.85 42.02 -18.96
CA GLN A 458 18.28 40.75 -19.41
C GLN A 458 17.68 39.92 -18.25
N GLU A 459 18.36 39.92 -17.10
CA GLU A 459 17.82 39.27 -15.89
C GLU A 459 16.46 39.88 -15.49
N ARG A 460 16.36 41.21 -15.50
CA ARG A 460 15.10 41.88 -15.16
C ARG A 460 13.96 41.58 -16.15
N GLU A 461 14.26 41.58 -17.43
CA GLU A 461 13.29 41.23 -18.46
C GLU A 461 12.79 39.77 -18.29
N LEU A 462 13.72 38.84 -18.07
CA LEU A 462 13.36 37.42 -17.86
C LEU A 462 12.55 37.22 -16.58
N GLN A 463 12.92 37.90 -15.49
CA GLN A 463 12.17 37.85 -14.24
C GLN A 463 10.75 38.41 -14.42
N ALA A 464 10.58 39.51 -15.19
CA ALA A 464 9.26 40.04 -15.51
C ALA A 464 8.44 39.10 -16.36
N GLU A 465 9.06 38.42 -17.33
CA GLU A 465 8.38 37.40 -18.16
C GLU A 465 7.95 36.17 -17.35
N ILE A 466 8.86 35.63 -16.50
CA ILE A 466 8.55 34.54 -15.59
C ILE A 466 7.37 34.89 -14.68
N ARG A 467 7.38 36.10 -14.11
CA ARG A 467 6.30 36.57 -13.24
C ARG A 467 4.97 36.67 -13.97
N ARG A 468 4.94 37.23 -15.18
CA ARG A 468 3.73 37.31 -16.00
C ARG A 468 3.17 35.93 -16.33
N LYS A 469 4.04 34.97 -16.73
CA LYS A 469 3.63 33.59 -17.01
C LYS A 469 3.15 32.86 -15.77
N GLN A 470 3.79 33.07 -14.62
CA GLN A 470 3.33 32.52 -13.35
C GLN A 470 1.98 33.08 -12.93
N GLU A 471 1.76 34.39 -13.00
CA GLU A 471 0.48 35.02 -12.68
C GLU A 471 -0.65 34.57 -13.63
N ALA A 472 -0.35 34.39 -14.91
CA ALA A 472 -1.31 33.86 -15.89
C ALA A 472 -1.66 32.40 -15.56
N TRP A 473 -0.68 31.57 -15.30
CA TRP A 473 -0.87 30.17 -14.91
C TRP A 473 -1.63 30.04 -13.58
N GLU A 474 -1.35 30.87 -12.59
CA GLU A 474 -2.08 30.87 -11.32
C GLU A 474 -3.55 31.24 -11.50
N LYS A 475 -3.85 32.23 -12.36
CA LYS A 475 -5.22 32.59 -12.69
C LYS A 475 -5.93 31.46 -13.42
N GLU A 476 -5.29 30.85 -14.40
CA GLU A 476 -5.83 29.72 -15.13
C GLU A 476 -6.08 28.53 -14.19
N ARG A 477 -5.16 28.23 -13.27
CA ARG A 477 -5.31 27.18 -12.25
C ARG A 477 -6.47 27.40 -11.30
N GLN A 478 -6.79 28.66 -10.97
CA GLN A 478 -7.92 28.97 -10.09
C GLN A 478 -9.27 28.80 -10.79
N THR A 479 -9.32 29.02 -12.12
CA THR A 479 -10.55 28.98 -12.90
C THR A 479 -10.79 27.64 -13.59
N HIS A 480 -9.73 26.94 -13.96
CA HIS A 480 -9.82 25.67 -14.68
C HIS A 480 -9.85 24.47 -13.72
N ARG A 481 -10.97 23.71 -13.77
CA ARG A 481 -11.10 22.42 -13.08
C ARG A 481 -10.76 21.32 -14.07
N PRO A 482 -9.73 20.51 -13.83
CA PRO A 482 -9.40 19.41 -14.73
C PRO A 482 -10.51 18.36 -14.68
N THR A 483 -10.82 17.80 -15.84
CA THR A 483 -11.79 16.70 -15.96
C THR A 483 -11.05 15.37 -15.87
N ILE A 484 -11.53 14.48 -15.02
CA ILE A 484 -11.05 13.11 -14.95
C ILE A 484 -11.72 12.33 -16.08
N ASN A 485 -10.93 11.71 -16.94
CA ASN A 485 -11.42 10.84 -18.00
C ASN A 485 -11.26 9.35 -17.63
N GLU A 486 -11.87 8.47 -18.43
CA GLU A 486 -11.74 7.01 -18.26
C GLU A 486 -10.28 6.53 -18.31
N GLU A 487 -9.43 7.17 -19.12
CA GLU A 487 -8.00 6.85 -19.17
C GLU A 487 -7.28 7.11 -17.85
N GLY A 488 -7.67 8.18 -17.14
CA GLY A 488 -7.16 8.50 -15.81
C GLY A 488 -7.48 7.39 -14.81
N VAL A 489 -8.71 6.90 -14.82
CA VAL A 489 -9.16 5.77 -14.00
C VAL A 489 -8.43 4.50 -14.40
N ALA A 490 -8.37 4.19 -15.69
CA ALA A 490 -7.67 3.01 -16.20
C ALA A 490 -6.17 3.02 -15.84
N PHE A 491 -5.55 4.20 -15.81
CA PHE A 491 -4.18 4.35 -15.36
C PHE A 491 -3.99 4.00 -13.88
N ILE A 492 -4.89 4.44 -12.99
CA ILE A 492 -4.83 4.11 -11.56
C ILE A 492 -5.00 2.61 -11.36
N VAL A 493 -6.01 2.01 -11.99
CA VAL A 493 -6.23 0.57 -11.91
C VAL A 493 -5.00 -0.19 -12.45
N SER A 494 -4.41 0.28 -13.56
CA SER A 494 -3.19 -0.29 -14.11
C SER A 494 -2.01 -0.23 -13.13
N ARG A 495 -1.86 0.90 -12.43
CA ARG A 495 -0.80 1.09 -11.44
C ARG A 495 -0.95 0.16 -10.23
N TRP A 496 -2.17 -0.08 -9.77
CA TRP A 496 -2.44 -0.95 -8.62
C TRP A 496 -2.28 -2.43 -8.96
N THR A 497 -2.77 -2.81 -10.15
CA THR A 497 -2.80 -4.21 -10.57
C THR A 497 -1.57 -4.66 -11.35
N GLY A 498 -0.79 -3.70 -11.85
CA GLY A 498 0.32 -3.97 -12.78
C GLY A 498 -0.12 -4.31 -14.20
N ILE A 499 -1.44 -4.21 -14.51
CA ILE A 499 -2.01 -4.55 -15.82
C ILE A 499 -2.11 -3.29 -16.65
N PRO A 500 -1.63 -3.27 -17.89
CA PRO A 500 -1.74 -2.10 -18.77
C PRO A 500 -3.17 -1.89 -19.29
N VAL A 501 -4.10 -1.53 -18.40
CA VAL A 501 -5.54 -1.38 -18.69
C VAL A 501 -5.81 -0.32 -19.79
N THR A 502 -4.98 0.71 -19.86
CA THR A 502 -5.09 1.80 -20.84
C THR A 502 -4.87 1.39 -22.31
N ARG A 503 -4.26 0.24 -22.55
CA ARG A 503 -3.99 -0.29 -23.91
C ARG A 503 -5.02 -1.32 -24.37
N LEU A 504 -6.01 -1.66 -23.55
CA LEU A 504 -6.80 -2.87 -23.71
C LEU A 504 -8.10 -2.73 -24.53
N GLN A 505 -8.61 -1.55 -24.84
CA GLN A 505 -9.95 -1.48 -25.43
C GLN A 505 -9.99 -1.55 -26.97
N GLU A 506 -9.12 -0.89 -27.71
CA GLU A 506 -9.11 -0.96 -29.18
C GLU A 506 -7.89 -1.70 -29.74
N ALA A 507 -6.73 -1.54 -29.12
CA ALA A 507 -5.50 -2.24 -29.52
C ALA A 507 -5.51 -3.74 -29.17
N GLU A 508 -6.30 -4.18 -28.18
CA GLU A 508 -6.32 -5.59 -27.74
C GLU A 508 -6.93 -6.51 -28.80
N THR A 509 -8.02 -6.13 -29.43
CA THR A 509 -8.65 -6.93 -30.48
C THR A 509 -7.72 -7.11 -31.67
N ALA A 510 -7.08 -6.05 -32.12
CA ALA A 510 -6.13 -6.10 -33.23
C ALA A 510 -4.86 -6.90 -32.85
N ARG A 511 -4.42 -6.82 -31.60
CA ARG A 511 -3.28 -7.57 -31.08
C ARG A 511 -3.59 -9.05 -30.94
N LEU A 512 -4.79 -9.39 -30.40
CA LEU A 512 -5.24 -10.79 -30.30
C LEU A 512 -5.38 -11.45 -31.66
N LEU A 513 -5.71 -10.71 -32.71
CA LEU A 513 -5.72 -11.23 -34.09
C LEU A 513 -4.31 -11.55 -34.61
N ARG A 514 -3.30 -10.79 -34.17
CA ARG A 514 -1.88 -11.00 -34.55
C ARG A 514 -1.11 -11.86 -33.53
N MET A 515 -1.81 -12.46 -32.58
CA MET A 515 -1.20 -13.27 -31.52
C MET A 515 -0.31 -14.40 -32.05
N GLU A 516 -0.71 -15.05 -33.12
CA GLU A 516 0.04 -16.15 -33.71
C GLU A 516 1.39 -15.65 -34.26
N ASP A 517 1.39 -14.53 -34.97
CA ASP A 517 2.59 -13.92 -35.52
C ASP A 517 3.57 -13.48 -34.42
N GLU A 518 3.08 -12.79 -33.38
CA GLU A 518 3.92 -12.36 -32.24
C GLU A 518 4.49 -13.56 -31.46
N MET A 519 3.74 -14.66 -31.34
CA MET A 519 4.22 -15.87 -30.67
C MET A 519 5.30 -16.59 -31.51
N HIS A 520 5.23 -16.57 -32.83
CA HIS A 520 6.24 -17.12 -33.74
C HIS A 520 7.58 -16.38 -33.70
N GLU A 521 7.59 -15.11 -33.23
CA GLU A 521 8.86 -14.41 -33.02
C GLU A 521 9.71 -15.03 -31.88
N THR A 522 9.08 -15.72 -30.96
CA THR A 522 9.73 -16.30 -29.77
C THR A 522 9.76 -17.83 -29.79
N VAL A 523 8.78 -18.47 -30.42
CA VAL A 523 8.63 -19.93 -30.44
C VAL A 523 8.62 -20.44 -31.88
N VAL A 524 9.54 -21.31 -32.18
CA VAL A 524 9.75 -21.86 -33.56
C VAL A 524 9.12 -23.23 -33.69
N GLY A 525 8.42 -23.45 -34.79
CA GLY A 525 7.98 -24.78 -35.27
C GLY A 525 6.88 -25.46 -34.46
N GLN A 526 6.06 -24.73 -33.76
CA GLN A 526 4.92 -25.23 -32.96
C GLN A 526 3.60 -24.59 -33.41
N ASP A 527 3.35 -24.50 -34.72
CA ASP A 527 2.25 -23.75 -35.33
C ASP A 527 0.87 -24.20 -34.80
N GLU A 528 0.67 -25.52 -34.72
CA GLU A 528 -0.59 -26.09 -34.22
C GLU A 528 -0.84 -25.73 -32.76
N ALA A 529 0.19 -25.83 -31.92
CA ALA A 529 0.12 -25.47 -30.51
C ALA A 529 -0.25 -23.99 -30.32
N ILE A 530 0.40 -23.10 -31.06
CA ILE A 530 0.14 -21.65 -31.04
C ILE A 530 -1.28 -21.37 -31.51
N ALA A 531 -1.74 -21.98 -32.61
CA ALA A 531 -3.08 -21.78 -33.16
C ALA A 531 -4.18 -22.25 -32.19
N VAL A 532 -4.00 -23.39 -31.50
CA VAL A 532 -4.97 -23.88 -30.50
C VAL A 532 -5.09 -22.93 -29.31
N ILE A 533 -3.96 -22.50 -28.76
CA ILE A 533 -3.91 -21.57 -27.62
C ILE A 533 -4.54 -20.23 -28.01
N SER A 534 -4.17 -19.69 -29.17
CA SER A 534 -4.70 -18.41 -29.67
C SER A 534 -6.21 -18.44 -29.84
N ARG A 535 -6.77 -19.51 -30.36
CA ARG A 535 -8.22 -19.72 -30.47
C ARG A 535 -8.90 -19.76 -29.12
N ALA A 536 -8.35 -20.50 -28.15
CA ALA A 536 -8.92 -20.62 -26.83
C ALA A 536 -8.92 -19.26 -26.08
N ILE A 537 -7.83 -18.51 -26.18
CA ILE A 537 -7.72 -17.19 -25.58
C ILE A 537 -8.66 -16.19 -26.23
N ARG A 538 -8.75 -16.16 -27.56
CA ARG A 538 -9.70 -15.31 -28.31
C ARG A 538 -11.16 -15.64 -27.89
N ARG A 539 -11.51 -16.91 -27.75
CA ARG A 539 -12.84 -17.35 -27.27
C ARG A 539 -13.12 -16.84 -25.86
N SER A 540 -12.14 -16.94 -24.96
CA SER A 540 -12.28 -16.45 -23.58
C SER A 540 -12.44 -14.93 -23.54
N ARG A 541 -11.63 -14.19 -24.31
CA ARG A 541 -11.68 -12.72 -24.36
C ARG A 541 -12.93 -12.16 -25.05
N ALA A 542 -13.51 -12.92 -25.98
CA ALA A 542 -14.78 -12.59 -26.62
C ALA A 542 -16.00 -12.84 -25.71
N GLY A 543 -15.81 -13.28 -24.45
CA GLY A 543 -16.90 -13.53 -23.51
C GLY A 543 -17.71 -14.80 -23.82
N LEU A 544 -17.20 -15.70 -24.68
CA LEU A 544 -17.88 -16.94 -25.07
C LEU A 544 -17.51 -18.14 -24.16
N LYS A 545 -16.68 -17.91 -23.14
CA LYS A 545 -16.31 -18.92 -22.14
C LYS A 545 -17.03 -18.64 -20.82
N ASP A 546 -17.25 -19.69 -20.01
CA ASP A 546 -17.77 -19.54 -18.65
C ASP A 546 -16.89 -18.58 -17.83
N PRO A 547 -17.44 -17.46 -17.31
CA PRO A 547 -16.69 -16.48 -16.56
C PRO A 547 -16.11 -16.99 -15.24
N LYS A 548 -16.58 -18.16 -14.77
CA LYS A 548 -16.07 -18.79 -13.56
C LYS A 548 -14.75 -19.52 -13.77
N ARG A 549 -14.39 -19.88 -15.00
CA ARG A 549 -13.18 -20.67 -15.32
C ARG A 549 -11.97 -19.79 -15.62
N PRO A 550 -10.73 -20.30 -15.46
CA PRO A 550 -9.52 -19.63 -15.92
C PRO A 550 -9.59 -19.23 -17.40
N ILE A 551 -8.81 -18.22 -17.84
CA ILE A 551 -8.73 -17.78 -19.24
C ILE A 551 -8.43 -18.96 -20.18
N GLY A 552 -7.50 -19.85 -19.80
CA GLY A 552 -7.14 -21.05 -20.51
C GLY A 552 -6.57 -22.11 -19.59
N SER A 553 -6.79 -23.38 -19.93
CA SER A 553 -6.28 -24.54 -19.19
C SER A 553 -5.77 -25.60 -20.15
N PHE A 554 -4.47 -25.88 -20.17
CA PHE A 554 -3.83 -26.72 -21.18
C PHE A 554 -2.87 -27.74 -20.57
N ILE A 555 -2.77 -28.93 -21.19
CA ILE A 555 -1.64 -29.84 -21.01
C ILE A 555 -0.73 -29.73 -22.23
N PHE A 556 0.56 -29.46 -22.00
CA PHE A 556 1.60 -29.49 -23.02
C PHE A 556 2.39 -30.79 -22.93
N SER A 557 2.17 -31.70 -23.84
CA SER A 557 2.88 -32.98 -23.89
C SER A 557 3.90 -33.01 -25.00
N GLY A 558 5.01 -33.73 -24.81
CA GLY A 558 6.05 -33.93 -25.83
C GLY A 558 7.44 -34.03 -25.24
N PRO A 559 8.45 -34.26 -26.07
CA PRO A 559 9.84 -34.43 -25.66
C PRO A 559 10.41 -33.22 -24.87
N THR A 560 11.52 -33.44 -24.21
CA THR A 560 12.22 -32.36 -23.51
C THR A 560 12.88 -31.41 -24.55
N GLY A 561 12.88 -30.10 -24.25
CA GLY A 561 13.60 -29.12 -25.09
C GLY A 561 12.91 -28.72 -26.41
N VAL A 562 11.60 -29.02 -26.58
CA VAL A 562 10.81 -28.64 -27.77
C VAL A 562 10.13 -27.26 -27.64
N GLY A 563 10.29 -26.58 -26.51
CA GLY A 563 9.77 -25.22 -26.34
C GLY A 563 8.54 -25.07 -25.44
N LYS A 564 8.10 -26.12 -24.72
CA LYS A 564 6.91 -26.07 -23.82
C LYS A 564 6.94 -24.91 -22.83
N THR A 565 8.03 -24.75 -22.08
CA THR A 565 8.21 -23.68 -21.10
C THR A 565 8.39 -22.31 -21.77
N GLU A 566 9.01 -22.29 -22.96
CA GLU A 566 9.22 -21.04 -23.70
C GLU A 566 7.90 -20.50 -24.25
N LEU A 567 7.01 -21.37 -24.72
CA LEU A 567 5.66 -20.98 -25.12
C LEU A 567 4.87 -20.39 -23.97
N ALA A 568 4.97 -20.97 -22.77
CA ALA A 568 4.33 -20.42 -21.58
C ALA A 568 4.89 -19.03 -21.20
N ARG A 569 6.22 -18.82 -21.37
CA ARG A 569 6.87 -17.53 -21.14
C ARG A 569 6.46 -16.50 -22.19
N GLY A 570 6.43 -16.89 -23.46
CA GLY A 570 5.95 -16.05 -24.55
C GLY A 570 4.51 -15.62 -24.33
N LEU A 571 3.65 -16.54 -23.87
CA LEU A 571 2.27 -16.26 -23.54
C LEU A 571 2.13 -15.26 -22.37
N ALA A 572 2.91 -15.39 -21.31
CA ALA A 572 2.93 -14.44 -20.21
C ALA A 572 3.33 -13.03 -20.68
N ARG A 573 4.38 -12.96 -21.51
CA ARG A 573 4.82 -11.71 -22.11
C ARG A 573 3.77 -11.09 -23.04
N PHE A 574 3.11 -11.91 -23.85
CA PHE A 574 2.06 -11.44 -24.74
C PHE A 574 0.84 -10.92 -23.99
N LEU A 575 0.28 -11.72 -23.07
CA LEU A 575 -0.97 -11.39 -22.38
C LEU A 575 -0.81 -10.28 -21.35
N PHE A 576 0.31 -10.27 -20.62
CA PHE A 576 0.48 -9.41 -19.43
C PHE A 576 1.61 -8.40 -19.59
N ALA A 577 2.30 -8.37 -20.74
CA ALA A 577 3.44 -7.49 -21.02
C ALA A 577 4.60 -7.57 -19.99
N ASP A 578 4.60 -8.62 -19.15
CA ASP A 578 5.60 -8.87 -18.12
C ASP A 578 6.06 -10.32 -18.16
N THR A 579 7.36 -10.53 -18.33
CA THR A 579 7.96 -11.87 -18.26
C THR A 579 7.90 -12.48 -16.86
N ASN A 580 7.79 -11.64 -15.82
CA ASN A 580 7.63 -12.07 -14.43
C ASN A 580 6.19 -12.48 -14.11
N ALA A 581 5.24 -12.32 -15.02
CA ALA A 581 3.88 -12.83 -14.87
C ALA A 581 3.79 -14.35 -15.07
N LEU A 582 4.91 -15.06 -15.18
CA LEU A 582 5.00 -16.52 -15.19
C LEU A 582 5.26 -17.04 -13.77
N ILE A 583 4.28 -17.75 -13.21
CA ILE A 583 4.40 -18.49 -11.94
C ILE A 583 4.75 -19.93 -12.30
N ARG A 584 5.97 -20.37 -12.02
CA ARG A 584 6.41 -21.73 -12.28
C ARG A 584 6.46 -22.52 -10.99
N VAL A 585 5.83 -23.68 -10.99
CA VAL A 585 5.82 -24.66 -9.88
C VAL A 585 6.26 -26.00 -10.44
N ASP A 586 7.32 -26.58 -9.89
CA ASP A 586 7.83 -27.89 -10.26
C ASP A 586 7.11 -28.98 -9.46
N MET A 587 6.35 -29.82 -10.12
CA MET A 587 5.57 -30.87 -9.47
C MET A 587 6.41 -32.01 -8.91
N SER A 588 7.68 -32.11 -9.26
CA SER A 588 8.62 -33.06 -8.63
C SER A 588 8.84 -32.76 -7.14
N GLU A 589 8.59 -31.53 -6.69
CA GLU A 589 8.64 -31.18 -5.26
C GLU A 589 7.38 -31.58 -4.48
N TYR A 590 6.33 -31.99 -5.21
CA TYR A 590 4.98 -32.28 -4.67
C TYR A 590 4.56 -33.75 -4.90
N MET A 591 5.51 -34.66 -4.87
CA MET A 591 5.29 -36.11 -5.02
C MET A 591 4.67 -36.73 -3.77
N GLU A 592 4.96 -36.18 -2.59
CA GLU A 592 4.50 -36.70 -1.32
C GLU A 592 3.27 -35.95 -0.81
N LYS A 593 2.38 -36.69 -0.10
CA LYS A 593 1.16 -36.11 0.46
C LYS A 593 1.40 -34.88 1.34
N PHE A 594 2.43 -34.89 2.15
CA PHE A 594 2.80 -33.75 3.00
C PHE A 594 3.26 -32.51 2.20
N SER A 595 3.82 -32.74 1.04
CA SER A 595 4.26 -31.63 0.17
C SER A 595 3.09 -30.87 -0.47
N VAL A 596 1.93 -31.53 -0.64
CA VAL A 596 0.71 -30.92 -1.20
C VAL A 596 0.21 -29.77 -0.32
N SER A 597 0.34 -29.91 1.01
CA SER A 597 -0.03 -28.84 1.94
C SER A 597 0.84 -27.57 1.78
N ARG A 598 2.08 -27.69 1.28
CA ARG A 598 2.90 -26.51 0.95
C ARG A 598 2.39 -25.73 -0.26
N LEU A 599 1.58 -26.37 -1.11
CA LEU A 599 1.01 -25.71 -2.29
C LEU A 599 -0.10 -24.72 -1.91
N ILE A 600 -0.96 -25.10 -0.94
CA ILE A 600 -2.14 -24.36 -0.49
C ILE A 600 -1.90 -23.65 0.85
N GLY A 601 -1.04 -24.22 1.69
CA GLY A 601 -0.80 -23.88 3.08
C GLY A 601 -1.13 -25.04 4.01
N ALA A 602 -0.40 -25.17 5.13
CA ALA A 602 -0.63 -26.24 6.10
C ALA A 602 -1.91 -25.98 6.92
N PRO A 603 -2.68 -27.03 7.30
CA PRO A 603 -3.85 -26.89 8.16
C PRO A 603 -3.46 -26.37 9.55
N PRO A 604 -4.41 -25.76 10.29
CA PRO A 604 -4.17 -25.30 11.66
C PRO A 604 -3.60 -26.41 12.56
N GLY A 605 -2.53 -26.12 13.28
CA GLY A 605 -1.90 -27.05 14.22
C GLY A 605 -0.73 -27.87 13.63
N TYR A 606 -0.40 -27.71 12.35
CA TYR A 606 0.78 -28.32 11.74
C TYR A 606 1.95 -27.33 11.61
N VAL A 607 3.18 -27.86 11.63
CA VAL A 607 4.40 -27.05 11.39
C VAL A 607 4.32 -26.40 10.01
N GLY A 608 4.52 -25.08 9.95
CA GLY A 608 4.39 -24.28 8.70
C GLY A 608 2.98 -23.70 8.46
N TYR A 609 2.08 -23.72 9.43
CA TYR A 609 0.76 -23.08 9.33
C TYR A 609 0.85 -21.56 9.07
N GLU A 610 1.87 -20.88 9.59
CA GLU A 610 2.09 -19.46 9.38
C GLU A 610 2.56 -19.13 7.96
N ASP A 611 3.06 -20.12 7.23
CA ASP A 611 3.45 -19.97 5.84
C ASP A 611 2.26 -20.18 4.91
N SER A 612 1.87 -19.13 4.20
CA SER A 612 0.89 -19.23 3.11
C SER A 612 1.43 -20.16 2.02
N GLY A 613 0.56 -20.96 1.40
CA GLY A 613 0.95 -21.88 0.33
C GLY A 613 1.67 -21.19 -0.83
N THR A 614 2.61 -21.88 -1.44
CA THR A 614 3.47 -21.33 -2.51
C THR A 614 2.66 -20.87 -3.71
N LEU A 615 1.69 -21.69 -4.17
CA LEU A 615 0.83 -21.38 -5.30
C LEU A 615 -0.16 -20.26 -4.94
N THR A 616 -0.88 -20.41 -3.84
CA THR A 616 -1.91 -19.47 -3.39
C THR A 616 -1.34 -18.08 -3.13
N LYS A 617 -0.16 -18.00 -2.48
CA LYS A 617 0.57 -16.74 -2.25
C LYS A 617 1.02 -16.08 -3.55
N SER A 618 1.52 -16.87 -4.51
CA SER A 618 2.03 -16.36 -5.79
C SER A 618 0.89 -15.80 -6.64
N VAL A 619 -0.23 -16.53 -6.77
CA VAL A 619 -1.39 -16.10 -7.56
C VAL A 619 -2.08 -14.91 -6.89
N ARG A 620 -2.20 -14.88 -5.55
CA ARG A 620 -2.73 -13.70 -4.85
C ARG A 620 -1.93 -12.44 -5.11
N ARG A 621 -0.60 -12.56 -5.22
CA ARG A 621 0.27 -11.42 -5.55
C ARG A 621 0.20 -11.03 -7.02
N LYS A 622 -0.05 -12.00 -7.90
CA LYS A 622 -0.09 -11.82 -9.35
C LYS A 622 -1.32 -12.52 -9.90
N PRO A 623 -2.52 -11.95 -9.72
CA PRO A 623 -3.78 -12.57 -10.17
C PRO A 623 -3.89 -12.67 -11.69
N TYR A 624 -3.10 -11.88 -12.42
CA TYR A 624 -2.96 -11.94 -13.88
C TYR A 624 -1.62 -12.56 -14.22
N SER A 625 -1.62 -13.88 -14.37
CA SER A 625 -0.39 -14.64 -14.59
C SER A 625 -0.64 -15.91 -15.39
N VAL A 626 0.44 -16.43 -15.97
CA VAL A 626 0.48 -17.79 -16.46
C VAL A 626 1.02 -18.69 -15.37
N VAL A 627 0.22 -19.64 -14.93
CA VAL A 627 0.59 -20.63 -13.93
C VAL A 627 1.10 -21.87 -14.69
N LEU A 628 2.39 -22.14 -14.59
CA LEU A 628 3.05 -23.28 -15.20
C LEU A 628 3.34 -24.35 -14.15
N LEU A 629 2.63 -25.48 -14.23
CA LEU A 629 2.87 -26.67 -13.41
C LEU A 629 3.73 -27.63 -14.22
N ASP A 630 5.01 -27.70 -13.89
CA ASP A 630 6.01 -28.46 -14.66
C ASP A 630 6.02 -29.93 -14.18
N GLU A 631 6.09 -30.89 -15.11
CA GLU A 631 6.13 -32.34 -14.85
C GLU A 631 4.93 -32.84 -14.04
N ILE A 632 3.70 -32.52 -14.49
CA ILE A 632 2.45 -32.78 -13.75
C ILE A 632 2.24 -34.26 -13.46
N GLU A 633 2.77 -35.17 -14.26
CA GLU A 633 2.71 -36.61 -14.05
C GLU A 633 3.41 -37.10 -12.77
N LYS A 634 4.28 -36.29 -12.20
CA LYS A 634 4.98 -36.58 -10.94
C LYS A 634 4.22 -36.14 -9.70
N ALA A 635 3.18 -35.33 -9.85
CA ALA A 635 2.42 -34.81 -8.75
C ALA A 635 1.64 -35.90 -7.99
N HIS A 636 1.51 -35.74 -6.66
CA HIS A 636 0.66 -36.59 -5.86
C HIS A 636 -0.81 -36.49 -6.32
N PRO A 637 -1.62 -37.57 -6.27
CA PRO A 637 -3.02 -37.56 -6.69
C PRO A 637 -3.88 -36.46 -6.07
N ASP A 638 -3.60 -36.05 -4.85
CA ASP A 638 -4.34 -34.97 -4.19
C ASP A 638 -4.16 -33.60 -4.87
N VAL A 639 -3.07 -33.39 -5.61
CA VAL A 639 -2.87 -32.17 -6.42
C VAL A 639 -3.93 -32.05 -7.50
N PHE A 640 -4.33 -33.16 -8.14
CA PHE A 640 -5.36 -33.14 -9.17
C PHE A 640 -6.73 -32.75 -8.59
N ASN A 641 -7.05 -33.19 -7.38
CA ASN A 641 -8.28 -32.81 -6.69
C ASN A 641 -8.36 -31.30 -6.44
N ILE A 642 -7.20 -30.68 -6.09
CA ILE A 642 -7.08 -29.24 -5.92
C ILE A 642 -7.26 -28.52 -7.26
N LEU A 643 -6.62 -29.03 -8.30
CA LEU A 643 -6.72 -28.45 -9.64
C LEU A 643 -8.12 -28.56 -10.23
N LEU A 644 -8.90 -29.58 -9.89
CA LEU A 644 -10.31 -29.67 -10.29
C LEU A 644 -11.10 -28.44 -9.82
N GLN A 645 -10.89 -28.01 -8.58
CA GLN A 645 -11.55 -26.82 -8.06
C GLN A 645 -11.15 -25.56 -8.83
N VAL A 646 -9.86 -25.40 -9.14
CA VAL A 646 -9.35 -24.27 -9.94
C VAL A 646 -9.95 -24.29 -11.35
N LEU A 647 -10.02 -25.46 -11.99
CA LEU A 647 -10.46 -25.60 -13.39
C LEU A 647 -11.98 -25.41 -13.56
N ASP A 648 -12.79 -25.72 -12.53
CA ASP A 648 -14.25 -25.59 -12.59
C ASP A 648 -14.77 -24.27 -12.07
N GLU A 649 -14.31 -23.92 -10.86
CA GLU A 649 -14.84 -22.77 -10.13
C GLU A 649 -13.94 -21.54 -10.26
N GLY A 650 -12.74 -21.71 -10.84
CA GLY A 650 -11.75 -20.64 -11.02
C GLY A 650 -11.25 -20.04 -9.73
N HIS A 651 -11.37 -20.75 -8.62
CA HIS A 651 -10.85 -20.30 -7.33
C HIS A 651 -10.27 -21.46 -6.52
N LEU A 652 -9.47 -21.11 -5.52
CA LEU A 652 -8.89 -22.05 -4.56
C LEU A 652 -8.93 -21.44 -3.18
N THR A 653 -9.42 -22.19 -2.19
CA THR A 653 -9.42 -21.71 -0.80
C THR A 653 -8.10 -22.07 -0.12
N ASP A 654 -7.43 -21.10 0.46
CA ASP A 654 -6.19 -21.30 1.22
C ASP A 654 -6.46 -21.85 2.64
N ASN A 655 -5.40 -22.18 3.37
CA ASN A 655 -5.46 -22.67 4.75
C ASN A 655 -6.05 -21.65 5.76
N TYR A 656 -6.14 -20.38 5.39
CA TYR A 656 -6.77 -19.32 6.19
C TYR A 656 -8.25 -19.13 5.86
N GLY A 657 -8.80 -19.93 4.94
CA GLY A 657 -10.18 -19.78 4.45
C GLY A 657 -10.36 -18.64 3.44
N ARG A 658 -9.27 -18.10 2.87
CA ARG A 658 -9.33 -17.05 1.86
C ARG A 658 -9.53 -17.67 0.49
N VAL A 659 -10.42 -17.08 -0.28
CA VAL A 659 -10.66 -17.48 -1.67
C VAL A 659 -9.65 -16.79 -2.58
N ILE A 660 -8.83 -17.57 -3.27
CA ILE A 660 -7.83 -17.08 -4.22
C ILE A 660 -8.39 -17.25 -5.63
N ASP A 661 -8.50 -16.18 -6.38
CA ASP A 661 -9.09 -16.13 -7.70
C ASP A 661 -8.08 -16.50 -8.81
N PHE A 662 -8.45 -17.49 -9.65
CA PHE A 662 -7.70 -17.96 -10.80
C PHE A 662 -8.37 -17.62 -12.14
N LYS A 663 -9.50 -16.91 -12.15
CA LYS A 663 -10.27 -16.59 -13.36
C LYS A 663 -9.47 -15.81 -14.39
N ASN A 664 -8.53 -14.99 -13.91
CA ASN A 664 -7.66 -14.18 -14.76
C ASN A 664 -6.31 -14.83 -15.05
N THR A 665 -6.15 -16.12 -14.73
CA THR A 665 -4.92 -16.88 -15.01
C THR A 665 -5.06 -17.77 -16.23
N VAL A 666 -3.92 -18.11 -16.83
CA VAL A 666 -3.81 -19.23 -17.79
C VAL A 666 -3.06 -20.35 -17.10
N VAL A 667 -3.69 -21.50 -16.95
CA VAL A 667 -3.09 -22.68 -16.30
C VAL A 667 -2.50 -23.59 -17.37
N ILE A 668 -1.20 -23.81 -17.31
CA ILE A 668 -0.44 -24.67 -18.23
C ILE A 668 0.22 -25.78 -17.40
N MET A 669 0.03 -27.00 -17.81
CA MET A 669 0.68 -28.16 -17.22
C MET A 669 1.60 -28.79 -18.26
N THR A 670 2.86 -29.05 -17.94
CA THR A 670 3.75 -29.77 -18.86
C THR A 670 3.82 -31.23 -18.46
N SER A 671 3.92 -32.09 -19.47
CA SER A 671 4.11 -33.53 -19.28
C SER A 671 5.10 -34.12 -20.29
N ASN A 672 5.80 -35.13 -19.87
CA ASN A 672 6.70 -35.93 -20.71
C ASN A 672 6.11 -37.34 -21.00
N VAL A 673 4.85 -37.58 -20.65
CA VAL A 673 4.14 -38.82 -20.92
C VAL A 673 4.04 -39.05 -22.45
N GLY A 674 4.35 -40.23 -22.91
CA GLY A 674 4.35 -40.58 -24.33
C GLY A 674 5.58 -40.08 -25.13
N ALA A 675 6.44 -39.26 -24.52
CA ALA A 675 7.62 -38.69 -25.22
C ALA A 675 8.63 -39.76 -25.67
N ARG A 676 8.76 -40.88 -24.95
CA ARG A 676 9.67 -41.98 -25.28
C ARG A 676 9.28 -42.70 -26.57
N ASP A 677 8.01 -42.77 -26.88
CA ASP A 677 7.50 -43.44 -28.08
C ASP A 677 7.60 -42.54 -29.31
N MET A 678 7.57 -41.23 -29.12
CA MET A 678 7.86 -40.27 -30.19
C MET A 678 9.31 -40.36 -30.74
N VAL A 679 10.27 -40.64 -29.84
CA VAL A 679 11.71 -40.73 -30.24
C VAL A 679 12.01 -42.11 -30.85
N LYS A 680 11.37 -43.19 -30.40
CA LYS A 680 11.63 -44.57 -30.92
C LYS A 680 11.01 -44.83 -32.30
N GLY A 681 10.02 -44.06 -32.71
CA GLY A 681 9.30 -44.27 -33.99
C GLY A 681 10.18 -44.11 -35.26
N LYS A 682 11.41 -43.61 -35.18
CA LYS A 682 12.34 -43.50 -36.27
C LYS A 682 13.20 -44.75 -36.55
N ALA A 683 13.15 -45.77 -35.69
CA ALA A 683 14.10 -46.92 -35.73
C ALA A 683 13.72 -48.11 -36.64
N LEU A 684 12.56 -48.10 -37.30
CA LEU A 684 12.15 -49.13 -38.20
C LEU A 684 12.09 -48.60 -39.66
N GLY A 685 13.21 -48.80 -40.38
CA GLY A 685 13.37 -48.42 -41.78
C GLY A 685 12.26 -48.93 -42.71
N PHE A 686 11.41 -48.02 -43.11
CA PHE A 686 10.63 -48.07 -44.36
C PHE A 686 10.54 -46.67 -44.94
N SER A 687 10.70 -46.58 -46.27
CA SER A 687 10.61 -45.46 -47.21
C SER A 687 9.70 -44.30 -46.73
N GLN A 688 10.14 -43.07 -46.92
CA GLN A 688 9.56 -41.75 -46.63
C GLN A 688 8.04 -41.79 -46.53
N PRO A 689 7.44 -41.98 -45.36
CA PRO A 689 6.02 -41.68 -45.15
C PRO A 689 5.90 -40.19 -44.89
N ASP A 690 4.81 -39.60 -45.35
CA ASP A 690 4.40 -38.24 -45.14
C ASP A 690 4.55 -37.88 -43.65
N MET A 691 5.48 -36.94 -43.36
CA MET A 691 5.86 -36.61 -41.97
C MET A 691 4.62 -36.18 -41.14
N ARG A 692 3.62 -35.58 -41.78
CA ARG A 692 2.37 -35.18 -41.12
C ARG A 692 1.52 -36.35 -40.67
N ALA A 693 1.30 -37.35 -41.56
CA ALA A 693 0.51 -38.53 -41.22
C ALA A 693 1.18 -39.41 -40.16
N THR A 694 2.51 -39.37 -40.07
CA THR A 694 3.26 -40.07 -39.02
C THR A 694 3.12 -39.37 -37.67
N PHE A 695 3.14 -38.02 -37.67
CA PHE A 695 2.96 -37.25 -36.46
C PHE A 695 1.53 -37.38 -35.89
N GLU A 696 0.48 -37.28 -36.71
CA GLU A 696 -0.91 -37.48 -36.29
C GLU A 696 -1.11 -38.81 -35.55
N LYS A 697 -0.57 -39.91 -36.12
CA LYS A 697 -0.61 -41.20 -35.43
C LYS A 697 0.17 -41.25 -34.10
N MET A 698 1.29 -40.49 -34.03
CA MET A 698 2.06 -40.39 -32.81
C MET A 698 1.31 -39.50 -31.77
N ALA A 699 0.70 -38.42 -32.19
CA ALA A 699 -0.09 -37.57 -31.35
C ALA A 699 -1.32 -38.31 -30.77
N GLU A 700 -1.98 -39.15 -31.56
CA GLU A 700 -3.06 -40.02 -31.07
C GLU A 700 -2.57 -40.99 -29.99
N LYS A 701 -1.44 -41.63 -30.17
CA LYS A 701 -0.84 -42.52 -29.15
C LYS A 701 -0.50 -41.78 -27.86
N VAL A 702 0.05 -40.58 -27.97
CA VAL A 702 0.37 -39.75 -26.82
C VAL A 702 -0.91 -39.35 -26.07
N LYS A 703 -1.97 -38.97 -26.79
CA LYS A 703 -3.28 -38.72 -26.20
C LYS A 703 -3.87 -39.97 -25.52
N GLU A 704 -3.72 -41.14 -26.09
CA GLU A 704 -4.11 -42.41 -25.45
C GLU A 704 -3.34 -42.66 -24.13
N GLU A 705 -2.02 -42.40 -24.12
CA GLU A 705 -1.21 -42.58 -22.91
C GLU A 705 -1.56 -41.53 -21.82
N ILE A 706 -1.88 -40.31 -22.22
CA ILE A 706 -2.38 -39.26 -21.32
C ILE A 706 -3.75 -39.70 -20.73
N ASN A 707 -4.63 -40.23 -21.54
CA ASN A 707 -5.95 -40.75 -21.09
C ASN A 707 -5.82 -41.90 -20.12
N LYS A 708 -4.74 -42.70 -20.18
CA LYS A 708 -4.45 -43.77 -19.21
C LYS A 708 -3.81 -43.22 -17.92
N THR A 709 -3.06 -42.18 -18.03
CA THR A 709 -2.29 -41.61 -16.88
C THR A 709 -3.12 -40.67 -16.00
N PHE A 710 -4.03 -39.91 -16.61
CA PHE A 710 -4.83 -38.92 -15.91
C PHE A 710 -6.32 -39.32 -15.88
N ASN A 711 -7.02 -38.97 -14.80
CA ASN A 711 -8.44 -39.26 -14.66
C ASN A 711 -9.26 -38.54 -15.75
N PRO A 712 -10.26 -39.24 -16.36
CA PRO A 712 -11.11 -38.64 -17.40
C PRO A 712 -11.82 -37.37 -16.92
N GLU A 713 -12.18 -37.29 -15.64
CA GLU A 713 -12.80 -36.10 -15.03
C GLU A 713 -11.89 -34.90 -15.12
N PHE A 714 -10.61 -35.07 -14.85
CA PHE A 714 -9.59 -33.99 -14.95
C PHE A 714 -9.38 -33.52 -16.39
N LEU A 715 -9.26 -34.47 -17.33
CA LEU A 715 -9.04 -34.17 -18.74
C LEU A 715 -10.23 -33.43 -19.37
N ASN A 716 -11.47 -33.79 -19.01
CA ASN A 716 -12.69 -33.13 -19.51
C ASN A 716 -12.85 -31.66 -19.05
N ARG A 717 -12.07 -31.23 -18.06
CA ARG A 717 -12.06 -29.85 -17.53
C ARG A 717 -11.05 -28.93 -18.21
N LEU A 718 -10.13 -29.52 -19.00
CA LEU A 718 -9.15 -28.80 -19.77
C LEU A 718 -9.75 -28.26 -21.06
N ASP A 719 -9.20 -27.13 -21.51
CA ASP A 719 -9.56 -26.57 -22.82
C ASP A 719 -8.98 -27.42 -23.97
N ASP A 720 -7.75 -27.92 -23.82
CA ASP A 720 -7.13 -28.83 -24.79
C ASP A 720 -5.87 -29.51 -24.25
N VAL A 721 -5.51 -30.63 -24.93
CA VAL A 721 -4.26 -31.37 -24.74
C VAL A 721 -3.41 -31.19 -25.98
N ILE A 722 -2.35 -30.43 -25.86
CA ILE A 722 -1.49 -29.98 -26.95
C ILE A 722 -0.23 -30.84 -27.01
N VAL A 723 -0.01 -31.49 -28.15
CA VAL A 723 1.18 -32.33 -28.39
C VAL A 723 2.21 -31.56 -29.20
N PHE A 724 3.39 -31.39 -28.62
CA PHE A 724 4.49 -30.62 -29.23
C PHE A 724 5.28 -31.48 -30.23
N HIS A 725 5.58 -30.91 -31.38
CA HIS A 725 6.40 -31.53 -32.43
C HIS A 725 7.88 -31.59 -32.02
N PRO A 726 8.59 -32.65 -32.37
CA PRO A 726 10.05 -32.66 -32.33
C PRO A 726 10.62 -31.59 -33.23
N LEU A 727 11.71 -30.93 -32.79
CA LEU A 727 12.34 -29.88 -33.56
C LEU A 727 13.15 -30.46 -34.72
N THR A 728 13.03 -29.85 -35.90
CA THR A 728 13.87 -30.15 -37.07
C THR A 728 15.18 -29.36 -37.04
N ARG A 729 16.16 -29.74 -37.87
CA ARG A 729 17.41 -29.00 -37.98
C ARG A 729 17.21 -27.54 -38.40
N GLU A 730 16.24 -27.28 -39.25
CA GLU A 730 15.87 -25.93 -39.70
C GLU A 730 15.29 -25.10 -38.53
N HIS A 731 14.44 -25.71 -37.68
CA HIS A 731 13.94 -25.07 -36.50
C HIS A 731 15.06 -24.71 -35.51
N ILE A 732 16.06 -25.56 -35.34
CA ILE A 732 17.22 -25.31 -34.49
C ILE A 732 18.03 -24.12 -35.01
N ALA A 733 18.24 -24.01 -36.33
CA ALA A 733 18.93 -22.87 -36.92
C ALA A 733 18.20 -21.53 -36.66
N GLN A 734 16.88 -21.54 -36.74
CA GLN A 734 16.06 -20.36 -36.36
C GLN A 734 16.17 -20.03 -34.86
N ILE A 735 16.18 -21.04 -33.99
CA ILE A 735 16.35 -20.85 -32.55
C ILE A 735 17.75 -20.28 -32.25
N VAL A 736 18.81 -20.72 -32.92
CA VAL A 736 20.16 -20.12 -32.82
C VAL A 736 20.08 -18.62 -33.07
N THR A 737 19.40 -18.23 -34.17
CA THR A 737 19.26 -16.82 -34.54
C THR A 737 18.52 -16.01 -33.44
N ILE A 738 17.45 -16.58 -32.86
CA ILE A 738 16.70 -15.92 -31.78
C ILE A 738 17.57 -15.76 -30.51
N LEU A 739 18.29 -16.80 -30.11
CA LEU A 739 19.15 -16.75 -28.92
C LEU A 739 20.32 -15.77 -29.10
N LEU A 740 20.86 -15.68 -30.32
CA LEU A 740 21.92 -14.73 -30.61
C LEU A 740 21.45 -13.27 -30.64
N LYS A 741 20.20 -13.01 -31.01
CA LYS A 741 19.62 -11.65 -30.85
C LYS A 741 19.64 -11.18 -29.39
N GLU A 742 19.50 -12.11 -28.46
CA GLU A 742 19.58 -11.78 -27.01
C GLU A 742 21.02 -11.45 -26.60
N VAL A 743 22.01 -12.20 -27.13
CA VAL A 743 23.42 -11.88 -26.92
C VAL A 743 23.78 -10.54 -27.59
N GLN A 744 23.32 -10.32 -28.80
CA GLN A 744 23.54 -9.07 -29.53
C GLN A 744 22.96 -7.85 -28.82
N ARG A 745 21.78 -7.98 -28.20
CA ARG A 745 21.19 -6.90 -27.37
C ARG A 745 22.09 -6.53 -26.19
N ARG A 746 22.66 -7.54 -25.51
CA ARG A 746 23.58 -7.30 -24.38
C ARG A 746 24.90 -6.67 -24.85
N LEU A 747 25.40 -7.06 -25.99
CA LEU A 747 26.58 -6.44 -26.61
C LEU A 747 26.33 -5.00 -27.08
N GLY A 748 25.09 -4.68 -27.47
CA GLY A 748 24.70 -3.32 -27.82
C GLY A 748 24.83 -2.31 -26.66
N GLU A 749 24.78 -2.76 -25.40
CA GLU A 749 25.07 -1.93 -24.23
C GLU A 749 26.56 -1.51 -24.17
N GLU A 750 27.45 -2.29 -24.80
CA GLU A 750 28.88 -1.99 -24.94
C GLU A 750 29.22 -1.40 -26.32
N GLU A 751 28.20 -1.02 -27.10
CA GLU A 751 28.34 -0.50 -28.49
C GLU A 751 28.97 -1.49 -29.49
N LEU A 752 28.90 -2.80 -29.22
CA LEU A 752 29.42 -3.84 -30.07
C LEU A 752 28.30 -4.51 -30.87
N THR A 753 28.56 -4.84 -32.14
CA THR A 753 27.62 -5.59 -32.97
C THR A 753 28.20 -6.95 -33.34
N LEU A 754 27.36 -8.01 -33.37
CA LEU A 754 27.77 -9.38 -33.66
C LEU A 754 27.14 -9.84 -34.97
N ARG A 755 27.94 -10.39 -35.88
CA ARG A 755 27.47 -10.99 -37.10
C ARG A 755 27.95 -12.43 -37.21
N LEU A 756 27.01 -13.36 -37.39
CA LEU A 756 27.34 -14.76 -37.61
C LEU A 756 27.41 -15.10 -39.10
N THR A 757 28.42 -15.89 -39.48
CA THR A 757 28.44 -16.54 -40.80
C THR A 757 27.52 -17.76 -40.81
N PRO A 758 27.04 -18.21 -41.98
CA PRO A 758 26.27 -19.46 -42.09
C PRO A 758 27.02 -20.68 -41.56
N ALA A 759 28.36 -20.72 -41.77
CA ALA A 759 29.21 -21.81 -41.27
C ALA A 759 29.27 -21.85 -39.74
N ALA A 760 29.32 -20.69 -39.08
CA ALA A 760 29.26 -20.59 -37.61
C ALA A 760 27.88 -21.00 -37.07
N SER A 761 26.81 -20.65 -37.79
CA SER A 761 25.45 -21.10 -37.42
C SER A 761 25.32 -22.62 -37.53
N ASP A 762 25.77 -23.21 -38.60
CA ASP A 762 25.77 -24.68 -38.79
C ASP A 762 26.59 -25.40 -37.72
N PHE A 763 27.75 -24.84 -37.35
CA PHE A 763 28.55 -25.35 -36.22
C PHE A 763 27.78 -25.38 -34.92
N LEU A 764 27.10 -24.28 -34.57
CA LEU A 764 26.30 -24.21 -33.36
C LEU A 764 25.11 -25.18 -33.37
N VAL A 765 24.45 -25.34 -34.54
CA VAL A 765 23.38 -26.31 -34.73
C VAL A 765 23.90 -27.74 -34.50
N GLU A 766 25.05 -28.09 -35.07
CA GLU A 766 25.63 -29.43 -34.94
C GLU A 766 26.05 -29.76 -33.50
N ARG A 767 26.61 -28.80 -32.78
CA ARG A 767 27.05 -28.97 -31.38
C ARG A 767 25.93 -28.77 -30.33
N GLY A 768 24.88 -28.06 -30.69
CA GLY A 768 23.77 -27.71 -29.82
C GLY A 768 22.52 -28.54 -30.00
N TYR A 769 22.45 -29.41 -30.99
CA TYR A 769 21.30 -30.30 -31.24
C TYR A 769 21.52 -31.68 -30.68
N ASP A 770 20.57 -32.19 -29.95
CA ASP A 770 20.51 -33.58 -29.48
C ASP A 770 19.09 -34.10 -29.70
N GLU A 771 18.97 -35.29 -30.33
CA GLU A 771 17.65 -35.89 -30.64
C GLU A 771 16.82 -36.18 -29.41
N HIS A 772 17.45 -36.42 -28.24
CA HIS A 772 16.75 -36.72 -26.99
C HIS A 772 16.42 -35.46 -26.14
N PHE A 773 17.29 -34.45 -26.23
CA PHE A 773 17.21 -33.23 -25.40
C PHE A 773 16.78 -31.98 -26.18
N GLY A 774 16.53 -32.12 -27.50
CA GLY A 774 16.06 -31.04 -28.37
C GLY A 774 17.01 -29.83 -28.39
N ALA A 775 16.46 -28.64 -28.22
CA ALA A 775 17.24 -27.39 -28.22
C ALA A 775 17.85 -27.05 -26.83
N ARG A 776 17.66 -27.87 -25.78
CA ARG A 776 18.18 -27.58 -24.44
C ARG A 776 19.71 -27.46 -24.36
N PRO A 777 20.52 -28.27 -25.08
CA PRO A 777 21.94 -28.12 -25.10
C PRO A 777 22.42 -26.87 -25.85
N LEU A 778 21.60 -26.30 -26.75
CA LEU A 778 21.97 -25.17 -27.59
C LEU A 778 22.38 -23.93 -26.80
N LYS A 779 21.67 -23.63 -25.72
CA LYS A 779 22.03 -22.50 -24.86
C LYS A 779 23.41 -22.66 -24.23
N ARG A 780 23.77 -23.88 -23.84
CA ARG A 780 25.13 -24.20 -23.35
C ARG A 780 26.17 -24.14 -24.42
N ALA A 781 25.81 -24.55 -25.65
CA ALA A 781 26.71 -24.44 -26.79
C ALA A 781 27.01 -22.98 -27.15
N ILE A 782 25.99 -22.13 -27.17
CA ILE A 782 26.17 -20.68 -27.36
C ILE A 782 27.05 -20.10 -26.26
N GLN A 783 26.76 -20.40 -24.99
CA GLN A 783 27.60 -19.93 -23.88
C GLN A 783 29.06 -20.35 -24.07
N LYS A 784 29.31 -21.63 -24.26
CA LYS A 784 30.66 -22.20 -24.35
C LYS A 784 31.46 -21.74 -25.58
N TYR A 785 30.80 -21.62 -26.73
CA TYR A 785 31.48 -21.34 -27.99
C TYR A 785 31.40 -19.89 -28.47
N VAL A 786 30.43 -19.11 -27.93
CA VAL A 786 30.26 -17.69 -28.29
C VAL A 786 30.51 -16.79 -27.10
N GLU A 787 29.72 -16.90 -26.02
CA GLU A 787 29.76 -15.93 -24.93
C GLU A 787 31.10 -15.98 -24.16
N ASP A 788 31.57 -17.16 -23.74
CA ASP A 788 32.80 -17.29 -22.97
C ASP A 788 34.05 -16.82 -23.76
N PRO A 789 34.28 -17.26 -25.02
CA PRO A 789 35.43 -16.80 -25.78
C PRO A 789 35.35 -15.31 -26.16
N LEU A 790 34.14 -14.81 -26.42
CA LEU A 790 33.94 -13.40 -26.76
C LEU A 790 34.21 -12.51 -25.55
N SER A 791 33.76 -12.92 -24.36
CA SER A 791 34.01 -12.16 -23.11
C SER A 791 35.48 -12.06 -22.78
N GLU A 792 36.26 -13.16 -22.97
CA GLU A 792 37.71 -13.14 -22.79
C GLU A 792 38.39 -12.12 -23.73
N LYS A 793 38.01 -12.12 -25.02
CA LYS A 793 38.56 -11.20 -26.00
C LYS A 793 38.21 -9.74 -25.75
N ILE A 794 36.97 -9.46 -25.30
CA ILE A 794 36.54 -8.10 -24.90
C ILE A 794 37.39 -7.64 -23.71
N LEU A 795 37.60 -8.51 -22.71
CA LEU A 795 38.36 -8.16 -21.50
C LEU A 795 39.86 -7.92 -21.80
N VAL A 796 40.42 -8.65 -22.80
CA VAL A 796 41.80 -8.43 -23.26
C VAL A 796 41.92 -7.17 -24.12
N GLY A 797 40.81 -6.57 -24.57
CA GLY A 797 40.80 -5.36 -25.39
C GLY A 797 41.06 -5.63 -26.88
N GLU A 798 40.78 -6.84 -27.37
CA GLU A 798 40.90 -7.15 -28.79
C GLU A 798 39.86 -6.41 -29.68
N PHE A 799 38.73 -5.96 -29.06
CA PHE A 799 37.66 -5.26 -29.75
C PHE A 799 37.42 -3.87 -29.15
N ALA A 800 37.36 -2.85 -30.01
CA ALA A 800 37.05 -1.49 -29.60
C ALA A 800 35.54 -1.19 -29.66
N ARG A 801 35.06 -0.23 -28.86
CA ARG A 801 33.68 0.23 -28.93
C ARG A 801 33.30 0.73 -30.33
N GLY A 802 32.16 0.33 -30.83
CA GLY A 802 31.68 0.65 -32.16
C GLY A 802 32.09 -0.32 -33.24
N GLU A 803 32.79 -1.42 -32.93
CA GLU A 803 33.20 -2.42 -33.92
C GLU A 803 32.14 -3.50 -34.15
N GLU A 804 32.10 -3.99 -35.42
CA GLU A 804 31.30 -5.15 -35.80
C GLU A 804 32.19 -6.40 -35.73
N ILE A 805 31.76 -7.42 -34.98
CA ILE A 805 32.48 -8.67 -34.76
C ILE A 805 31.86 -9.75 -35.64
N GLU A 806 32.62 -10.27 -36.59
CA GLU A 806 32.22 -11.43 -37.35
C GLU A 806 32.64 -12.71 -36.64
N VAL A 807 31.70 -13.64 -36.51
CA VAL A 807 31.93 -14.97 -35.95
C VAL A 807 31.87 -16.00 -37.07
N ASP A 808 32.95 -16.72 -37.29
CA ASP A 808 33.07 -17.74 -38.34
C ASP A 808 33.55 -19.08 -37.74
N ALA A 809 33.27 -20.18 -38.43
CA ALA A 809 33.82 -21.49 -38.07
C ALA A 809 35.31 -21.53 -38.32
N ALA A 810 36.12 -21.91 -37.33
CA ALA A 810 37.54 -22.11 -37.55
C ALA A 810 37.81 -23.27 -38.53
N PRO A 811 38.94 -23.27 -39.24
CA PRO A 811 39.24 -24.30 -40.26
C PRO A 811 39.28 -25.73 -39.71
N ASP A 812 39.57 -25.88 -38.42
CA ASP A 812 39.57 -27.17 -37.70
C ASP A 812 38.16 -27.65 -37.31
N LYS A 813 37.10 -26.82 -37.48
CA LYS A 813 35.74 -27.09 -37.05
C LYS A 813 35.58 -27.50 -35.56
N GLU A 814 36.55 -27.13 -34.73
CA GLU A 814 36.46 -27.40 -33.27
C GLU A 814 36.08 -26.17 -32.46
N LYS A 815 36.32 -24.96 -33.01
CA LYS A 815 36.10 -23.68 -32.35
C LYS A 815 35.52 -22.65 -33.32
N LEU A 816 35.01 -21.56 -32.76
CA LEU A 816 34.61 -20.37 -33.53
C LEU A 816 35.75 -19.35 -33.52
N ALA A 817 35.94 -18.68 -34.63
CA ALA A 817 36.89 -17.59 -34.81
C ALA A 817 36.16 -16.26 -34.79
N PHE A 818 36.70 -15.28 -34.06
CA PHE A 818 36.15 -13.95 -33.94
C PHE A 818 37.07 -12.95 -34.63
N ARG A 819 36.55 -12.15 -35.56
CA ARG A 819 37.30 -11.14 -36.31
C ARG A 819 36.58 -9.78 -36.20
N ALA A 820 37.33 -8.72 -35.96
CA ALA A 820 36.76 -7.37 -36.11
C ALA A 820 36.65 -7.06 -37.61
N LEU A 821 35.44 -6.75 -38.06
CA LEU A 821 35.25 -6.12 -39.36
C LEU A 821 35.58 -4.63 -39.17
N SER A 822 36.84 -4.25 -39.56
CA SER A 822 37.25 -2.85 -39.52
C SER A 822 36.30 -2.04 -40.40
N GLY A 823 35.41 -1.27 -39.77
CA GLY A 823 34.61 -0.29 -40.48
C GLY A 823 35.55 0.68 -41.19
N SER A 824 35.46 0.75 -42.50
CA SER A 824 36.05 1.81 -43.31
C SER A 824 35.67 3.14 -42.65
N LYS A 825 36.64 3.83 -42.06
CA LYS A 825 36.51 5.24 -41.70
C LYS A 825 36.17 5.97 -43.00
N ALA A 826 34.91 6.40 -43.15
CA ALA A 826 34.51 7.43 -44.08
C ALA A 826 34.40 8.73 -43.30
#